data_305b40d6654a93b27281312aa23a45c7
#
_entry.id   305b40d6654a93b27281312aa23a45c7
#
_cell.length_a   1.000
_cell.length_b   1.000
_cell.length_c   1.000
_cell.angle_alpha   90.00
_cell.angle_beta   90.00
_cell.angle_gamma   90.00
#
_symmetry.space_group_name_H-M   'P 1'
#
loop_
_entity.id
_entity.type
_entity.pdbx_description
1 polymer ?
#
loop_
_entity_poly.entity_id
_entity_poly.type
_entity_poly.pdbx_seq_one_letter_code
_entity_poly.pdbx_strand_id
1 'polypeptide(L)'
;MERTTMMRSVLATALALSLTACGGGGGGSNVRIDPPAPPVPPPTTPPPTTPPPAKPQEPTFDAHLAVTNARAAQAAGLTGQGVRIGIVDSGVQRNAVALNGRVLANFNYIDPARNNLGVDDVVGHGTAVASLAAGAAVGSWPGGIAPGAQIVSARIISDKPPTDDGSGQGNSFSGPLGVAQVHQDLISYNVKVMNNSWGGLYWTDLPTTAQVAAEYRPFVISHGGLVVFAAGNDGRSEPSSLAALPSQKGVAGSLPAADLERGWLVATAVDPYAPGTLASYANACGQAARYCLAAPGSAVYPDAGGGSYYWNYGTSFAAPLISGAAALVWQRFPYFDNNLVRQTLLGTAKDIGAPGVDPVFGYGLLDIGRAINGPGRFDWGDVVANVDAGSTNSIWSNDITGGGGLVKQGGGKLVLVGNNSYAGATRIERGILSLQNGGVIRSNVTILGQPDPDSTGLQFNGGTPRVIGDVTNGSSVFLTTANTTGTIEGNYTQQAGAQLMIALGANALQVTGNAKIDGGVRVHGMVTGYVPQNGARQDLIHAAGSLSGTFSTPATSTGLQGLSLVSSTYGYDSKNAWLNLTQVSVTAAASGLSTSAQAAAQRVQGAFAVLDGNPGLQGSQFGAAAAALQWTGGGQQGLADSLQSLSGQAHARAEAATFDSIDMSRRAIAERFDRVQAAPRLRGTWQSALGEAGQGSFAGNTADSRGWMAGQDLPLGSNGLMGVAFGETRSNGGSSFGGDRGRDRQAQAQLYAGWTLGRGYALAQFGSGQFTRALDRQLLLGAGAYGVSARYGGRFSSASVEGGYRFGRAGASLTPYLGASSTRVDTDAFNELGGFGFGLRGDANRVQRSQMLAGLRGERAWGRWTLRGHAEWQQRLDGRDADWQASFVGVDAWAPLAGWDAPRGSALFGVALESWWGRNGRLSLGFDQRVGGNDARQAALRYST
;
A
#
# COMPACT_ATOMS: atom_id res chain seq x y z
N MET A 1 -23.11 44.24 14.93
CA MET A 1 -24.20 43.51 15.63
C MET A 1 -25.58 43.94 15.17
N GLU A 2 -25.86 45.26 15.02
CA GLU A 2 -27.17 45.71 14.59
C GLU A 2 -27.61 45.36 13.17
N ARG A 3 -26.67 45.32 12.20
CA ARG A 3 -26.98 44.93 10.79
C ARG A 3 -27.37 43.46 10.64
N THR A 4 -26.83 42.58 11.48
CA THR A 4 -27.14 41.11 11.49
C THR A 4 -28.54 40.84 12.06
N THR A 5 -28.97 41.61 13.04
CA THR A 5 -30.28 41.47 13.67
C THR A 5 -31.41 41.93 12.74
N MET A 6 -31.21 43.02 11.98
CA MET A 6 -32.18 43.52 11.04
C MET A 6 -32.39 42.57 9.84
N MET A 7 -31.33 41.93 9.34
CA MET A 7 -31.41 40.94 8.27
C MET A 7 -32.12 39.64 8.70
N ARG A 8 -31.97 39.25 9.99
CA ARG A 8 -32.65 38.08 10.58
C ARG A 8 -34.15 38.33 10.71
N SER A 9 -34.54 39.56 11.02
CA SER A 9 -35.97 39.91 11.16
C SER A 9 -36.71 39.95 9.81
N VAL A 10 -36.05 40.36 8.73
CA VAL A 10 -36.60 40.33 7.37
C VAL A 10 -36.80 38.90 6.87
N LEU A 11 -35.82 37.99 7.20
CA LEU A 11 -35.93 36.58 6.88
C LEU A 11 -37.15 35.92 7.54
N ALA A 12 -37.39 36.21 8.82
CA ALA A 12 -38.53 35.67 9.56
C ALA A 12 -39.90 36.07 8.96
N THR A 13 -39.98 37.23 8.35
CA THR A 13 -41.25 37.74 7.79
C THR A 13 -41.52 37.14 6.39
N ALA A 14 -40.49 36.94 5.59
CA ALA A 14 -40.60 36.35 4.25
C ALA A 14 -40.87 34.84 4.27
N LEU A 15 -40.29 34.12 5.25
CA LEU A 15 -40.51 32.68 5.41
C LEU A 15 -41.80 32.33 6.18
N ALA A 16 -42.33 33.24 7.00
CA ALA A 16 -43.58 33.02 7.72
C ALA A 16 -44.82 32.84 6.82
N LEU A 17 -44.72 33.23 5.55
CA LEU A 17 -45.78 33.10 4.55
C LEU A 17 -45.73 31.79 3.75
N SER A 18 -44.76 30.88 4.01
CA SER A 18 -44.40 29.85 3.02
C SER A 18 -44.53 28.39 3.48
N LEU A 19 -45.11 28.06 4.62
CA LEU A 19 -44.90 26.75 5.23
C LEU A 19 -46.14 25.95 5.53
N THR A 20 -47.01 25.76 4.54
CA THR A 20 -48.25 24.99 4.71
C THR A 20 -48.26 23.59 4.13
N ALA A 21 -47.16 22.97 3.80
CA ALA A 21 -47.20 21.65 3.15
C ALA A 21 -46.58 20.49 3.93
N CYS A 22 -46.30 20.61 5.22
CA CYS A 22 -45.71 19.52 6.01
C CYS A 22 -46.39 19.19 7.32
N GLY A 23 -47.70 19.47 7.45
CA GLY A 23 -48.46 19.10 8.63
C GLY A 23 -49.47 18.01 8.34
N GLY A 24 -49.02 16.78 8.26
CA GLY A 24 -49.93 15.63 8.27
C GLY A 24 -50.43 15.33 9.67
N GLY A 25 -51.64 15.66 9.94
CA GLY A 25 -52.52 15.03 10.89
C GLY A 25 -52.30 15.24 12.40
N GLY A 26 -52.85 16.30 12.93
CA GLY A 26 -53.26 16.37 14.31
C GLY A 26 -54.63 16.98 14.35
N GLY A 27 -55.70 16.21 14.62
CA GLY A 27 -57.05 16.66 14.67
C GLY A 27 -57.28 17.69 15.80
N GLY A 28 -57.65 18.89 15.45
CA GLY A 28 -58.16 19.92 16.33
C GLY A 28 -59.32 20.61 15.63
N SER A 29 -60.52 20.36 16.11
CA SER A 29 -61.73 21.02 15.62
C SER A 29 -61.71 22.51 15.97
N ASN A 30 -61.58 23.34 14.94
CA ASN A 30 -61.88 24.77 15.11
C ASN A 30 -63.19 25.10 14.46
N VAL A 31 -64.20 25.43 15.34
CA VAL A 31 -65.51 25.91 14.93
C VAL A 31 -65.38 27.40 14.56
N ARG A 32 -65.61 27.70 13.31
CA ARG A 32 -65.78 29.08 12.83
C ARG A 32 -67.25 29.42 12.73
N ILE A 33 -67.68 30.53 13.33
CA ILE A 33 -69.09 31.04 13.20
C ILE A 33 -69.06 31.97 11.95
N ASP A 34 -69.78 31.59 10.91
CA ASP A 34 -70.00 32.41 9.71
C ASP A 34 -71.30 33.26 9.84
N PRO A 35 -71.37 34.46 9.23
CA PRO A 35 -72.62 35.23 9.13
C PRO A 35 -73.60 34.61 8.12
N PRO A 36 -74.90 34.79 8.22
CA PRO A 36 -75.90 34.09 7.43
C PRO A 36 -75.89 34.47 5.94
N ALA A 37 -75.89 33.42 5.10
CA ALA A 37 -75.92 33.51 3.66
C ALA A 37 -77.30 33.82 3.07
N PRO A 38 -77.36 34.41 1.85
CA PRO A 38 -78.58 34.64 1.10
C PRO A 38 -79.15 33.32 0.54
N PRO A 39 -80.46 33.25 0.21
CA PRO A 39 -81.13 31.98 -0.07
C PRO A 39 -80.75 31.33 -1.37
N VAL A 40 -80.48 30.01 -1.33
CA VAL A 40 -80.02 29.12 -2.34
C VAL A 40 -81.20 28.63 -3.24
N PRO A 41 -80.98 28.51 -4.61
CA PRO A 41 -81.89 27.81 -5.49
C PRO A 41 -81.84 26.27 -5.25
N PRO A 42 -82.84 25.49 -5.68
CA PRO A 42 -82.97 24.08 -5.30
C PRO A 42 -81.87 23.20 -5.89
N PRO A 43 -81.59 22.07 -5.25
CA PRO A 43 -80.37 21.31 -5.44
C PRO A 43 -80.36 20.54 -6.79
N THR A 44 -79.34 20.77 -7.57
CA THR A 44 -78.85 19.81 -8.52
C THR A 44 -78.01 18.77 -7.79
N THR A 45 -78.16 17.50 -8.12
CA THR A 45 -77.45 16.35 -7.59
C THR A 45 -75.97 16.61 -7.40
N PRO A 46 -75.38 16.35 -6.19
CA PRO A 46 -73.94 16.50 -5.96
C PRO A 46 -73.13 15.57 -6.86
N PRO A 47 -72.00 16.04 -7.37
CA PRO A 47 -71.01 15.10 -7.98
C PRO A 47 -70.56 14.09 -6.88
N PRO A 48 -70.20 12.86 -7.28
CA PRO A 48 -69.76 11.86 -6.32
C PRO A 48 -68.53 12.40 -5.57
N THR A 49 -68.68 12.55 -4.24
CA THR A 49 -67.54 12.86 -3.39
C THR A 49 -66.55 11.70 -3.44
N THR A 50 -65.41 11.93 -4.02
CA THR A 50 -64.27 11.04 -3.85
C THR A 50 -63.97 10.95 -2.34
N PRO A 51 -63.84 9.75 -1.78
CA PRO A 51 -63.48 9.58 -0.38
C PRO A 51 -62.13 10.30 -0.14
N PRO A 52 -61.90 10.91 1.03
CA PRO A 52 -60.58 11.45 1.35
C PRO A 52 -59.55 10.34 1.18
N PRO A 53 -58.32 10.67 0.70
CA PRO A 53 -57.29 9.66 0.50
C PRO A 53 -57.05 8.90 1.80
N ALA A 54 -56.98 7.57 1.69
CA ALA A 54 -56.75 6.69 2.82
C ALA A 54 -55.41 7.07 3.48
N LYS A 55 -55.42 7.18 4.82
CA LYS A 55 -54.19 7.43 5.59
C LYS A 55 -53.18 6.30 5.28
N PRO A 56 -51.90 6.62 4.98
CA PRO A 56 -50.87 5.60 4.78
C PRO A 56 -50.76 4.61 5.94
N GLN A 57 -50.38 3.39 5.67
CA GLN A 57 -50.09 2.38 6.66
C GLN A 57 -48.76 2.69 7.38
N GLU A 58 -48.69 2.38 8.69
CA GLU A 58 -47.46 2.50 9.45
C GLU A 58 -46.38 1.57 8.87
N PRO A 59 -45.19 2.10 8.51
CA PRO A 59 -44.11 1.28 7.95
C PRO A 59 -43.40 0.45 9.01
N THR A 60 -42.66 -0.58 8.59
CA THR A 60 -41.73 -1.29 9.47
C THR A 60 -40.59 -0.38 9.91
N PHE A 61 -39.94 -0.70 11.04
CA PHE A 61 -38.83 0.09 11.58
C PHE A 61 -37.65 0.31 10.59
N ASP A 62 -37.48 -0.60 9.68
CA ASP A 62 -36.38 -0.62 8.71
C ASP A 62 -36.81 -0.37 7.25
N ALA A 63 -38.07 -0.02 7.02
CA ALA A 63 -38.63 0.16 5.68
C ALA A 63 -37.77 1.12 4.82
N HIS A 64 -37.28 2.22 5.41
CA HIS A 64 -36.44 3.19 4.75
C HIS A 64 -35.09 2.62 4.30
N LEU A 65 -34.51 1.66 5.07
CA LEU A 65 -33.27 0.97 4.69
C LEU A 65 -33.51 -0.15 3.68
N ALA A 66 -34.59 -0.91 3.86
CA ALA A 66 -34.91 -2.06 3.03
C ALA A 66 -35.30 -1.64 1.59
N VAL A 67 -36.23 -0.68 1.48
CA VAL A 67 -36.77 -0.22 0.18
C VAL A 67 -35.68 0.52 -0.63
N THR A 68 -34.78 1.25 0.02
CA THR A 68 -33.67 1.97 -0.64
C THR A 68 -32.41 1.12 -0.83
N ASN A 69 -32.41 -0.14 -0.43
CA ASN A 69 -31.25 -1.03 -0.47
C ASN A 69 -30.03 -0.47 0.31
N ALA A 70 -30.27 0.30 1.36
CA ALA A 70 -29.21 0.95 2.15
C ALA A 70 -28.36 -0.04 2.95
N ARG A 71 -28.90 -1.23 3.27
CA ARG A 71 -28.18 -2.28 4.00
C ARG A 71 -26.92 -2.75 3.26
N ALA A 72 -26.89 -2.67 1.93
CA ALA A 72 -25.71 -2.99 1.13
C ALA A 72 -24.56 -2.02 1.44
N ALA A 73 -24.85 -0.73 1.62
CA ALA A 73 -23.83 0.26 2.01
C ALA A 73 -23.34 0.03 3.44
N GLN A 74 -24.23 -0.29 4.36
CA GLN A 74 -23.87 -0.62 5.74
C GLN A 74 -22.99 -1.88 5.81
N ALA A 75 -23.32 -2.91 5.04
CA ALA A 75 -22.49 -4.13 4.91
C ALA A 75 -21.10 -3.85 4.31
N ALA A 76 -20.99 -2.83 3.45
CA ALA A 76 -19.72 -2.34 2.93
C ALA A 76 -18.96 -1.41 3.89
N GLY A 77 -19.44 -1.20 5.12
CA GLY A 77 -18.85 -0.33 6.13
C GLY A 77 -19.02 1.17 5.88
N LEU A 78 -19.93 1.55 4.97
CA LEU A 78 -20.19 2.95 4.66
C LEU A 78 -21.22 3.52 5.63
N THR A 79 -20.90 4.67 6.22
CA THR A 79 -21.71 5.34 7.22
C THR A 79 -21.96 6.81 6.93
N GLY A 80 -21.39 7.36 5.86
CA GLY A 80 -21.40 8.80 5.57
C GLY A 80 -20.33 9.57 6.34
N GLN A 81 -19.38 8.89 6.97
CA GLN A 81 -18.30 9.52 7.73
C GLN A 81 -17.52 10.52 6.87
N GLY A 82 -17.24 11.69 7.47
CA GLY A 82 -16.52 12.78 6.80
C GLY A 82 -17.42 13.71 5.98
N VAL A 83 -18.72 13.41 5.83
CA VAL A 83 -19.68 14.22 5.10
C VAL A 83 -20.60 14.97 6.07
N ARG A 84 -20.87 16.24 5.77
CA ARG A 84 -21.80 17.08 6.55
C ARG A 84 -23.07 17.34 5.77
N ILE A 85 -24.19 17.09 6.42
CA ILE A 85 -25.55 17.31 5.89
C ILE A 85 -26.13 18.54 6.60
N GLY A 86 -26.51 19.54 5.84
CA GLY A 86 -27.27 20.69 6.33
C GLY A 86 -28.76 20.37 6.38
N ILE A 87 -29.39 20.48 7.51
CA ILE A 87 -30.83 20.34 7.67
C ILE A 87 -31.42 21.74 7.77
N VAL A 88 -32.05 22.18 6.69
CA VAL A 88 -32.77 23.46 6.63
C VAL A 88 -34.24 23.17 6.94
N ASP A 89 -34.68 23.41 8.19
CA ASP A 89 -35.97 22.92 8.70
C ASP A 89 -36.43 23.67 9.98
N SER A 90 -37.20 23.03 10.86
CA SER A 90 -37.67 23.55 12.14
C SER A 90 -36.62 23.58 13.26
N GLY A 91 -35.38 23.18 12.93
CA GLY A 91 -34.28 22.98 13.88
C GLY A 91 -33.94 21.51 14.03
N VAL A 92 -32.90 21.19 14.82
CA VAL A 92 -32.51 19.81 15.16
C VAL A 92 -32.14 19.75 16.63
N GLN A 93 -32.79 18.92 17.41
CA GLN A 93 -32.43 18.68 18.82
C GLN A 93 -31.10 17.97 18.93
N ARG A 94 -30.05 18.70 19.30
CA ARG A 94 -28.67 18.19 19.39
C ARG A 94 -28.48 17.06 20.38
N ASN A 95 -29.33 17.01 21.39
CA ASN A 95 -29.28 16.00 22.44
C ASN A 95 -30.25 14.83 22.20
N ALA A 96 -30.93 14.80 21.04
CA ALA A 96 -31.73 13.63 20.66
C ALA A 96 -30.83 12.38 20.63
N VAL A 97 -31.29 11.28 21.22
CA VAL A 97 -30.47 10.05 21.38
C VAL A 97 -29.89 9.57 20.08
N ALA A 98 -30.65 9.60 19.00
CA ALA A 98 -30.16 9.19 17.66
C ALA A 98 -29.12 10.15 17.08
N LEU A 99 -29.09 11.42 17.52
CA LEU A 99 -28.23 12.47 16.94
C LEU A 99 -27.14 12.96 17.89
N ASN A 100 -27.03 12.37 19.07
CA ASN A 100 -26.09 12.78 20.09
C ASN A 100 -24.66 12.77 19.57
N GLY A 101 -23.95 13.91 19.71
CA GLY A 101 -22.58 14.11 19.22
C GLY A 101 -22.45 14.27 17.69
N ARG A 102 -23.58 14.33 16.94
CA ARG A 102 -23.56 14.48 15.47
C ARG A 102 -23.89 15.88 14.99
N VAL A 103 -24.61 16.67 15.77
CA VAL A 103 -25.02 18.04 15.43
C VAL A 103 -23.89 18.99 15.78
N LEU A 104 -23.22 19.53 14.76
CA LEU A 104 -22.07 20.42 14.91
C LEU A 104 -22.47 21.85 15.24
N ALA A 105 -23.57 22.31 14.67
CA ALA A 105 -24.05 23.66 14.86
C ALA A 105 -25.58 23.72 14.67
N ASN A 106 -26.23 24.63 15.40
CA ASN A 106 -27.62 25.02 15.22
C ASN A 106 -27.69 26.51 14.97
N PHE A 107 -28.07 26.89 13.75
CA PHE A 107 -28.34 28.27 13.37
C PHE A 107 -29.83 28.56 13.46
N ASN A 108 -30.20 29.74 14.01
CA ASN A 108 -31.57 30.19 14.11
C ASN A 108 -31.81 31.47 13.27
N TYR A 109 -32.78 31.40 12.37
CA TYR A 109 -33.18 32.49 11.47
C TYR A 109 -34.63 32.94 11.71
N ILE A 110 -35.26 32.44 12.74
CA ILE A 110 -36.64 32.75 13.14
C ILE A 110 -36.68 33.92 14.14
N ASP A 111 -37.82 34.62 14.19
CA ASP A 111 -38.03 35.76 15.09
C ASP A 111 -37.99 35.32 16.56
N PRO A 112 -37.03 35.81 17.37
CA PRO A 112 -36.91 35.43 18.77
C PRO A 112 -38.09 35.92 19.65
N ALA A 113 -38.85 36.93 19.20
CA ALA A 113 -40.01 37.46 19.92
C ALA A 113 -41.23 36.52 19.87
N ARG A 114 -41.27 35.61 18.89
CA ARG A 114 -42.39 34.73 18.62
C ARG A 114 -42.06 33.24 18.74
N ASN A 115 -40.81 32.91 19.04
CA ASN A 115 -40.32 31.54 19.02
C ASN A 115 -39.44 31.24 20.25
N ASN A 116 -39.49 30.02 20.74
CA ASN A 116 -38.66 29.57 21.84
C ASN A 116 -37.28 29.13 21.33
N LEU A 117 -36.30 30.05 21.39
CA LEU A 117 -34.91 29.73 21.01
C LEU A 117 -34.15 28.94 22.08
N GLY A 118 -34.73 28.71 23.29
CA GLY A 118 -34.14 27.84 24.31
C GLY A 118 -34.27 26.36 23.98
N VAL A 119 -35.10 26.00 22.98
CA VAL A 119 -35.26 24.64 22.46
C VAL A 119 -34.80 24.61 21.02
N ASP A 120 -33.92 23.70 20.68
CA ASP A 120 -33.31 23.61 19.35
C ASP A 120 -34.35 23.34 18.24
N ASP A 121 -35.39 22.55 18.55
CA ASP A 121 -36.48 22.18 17.64
C ASP A 121 -37.76 21.97 18.44
N VAL A 122 -38.69 22.90 18.37
CA VAL A 122 -40.02 22.82 19.08
C VAL A 122 -41.00 21.96 18.29
N VAL A 123 -40.92 21.98 16.97
CA VAL A 123 -41.83 21.27 16.07
C VAL A 123 -41.49 19.76 16.02
N GLY A 124 -40.21 19.43 16.13
CA GLY A 124 -39.72 18.05 16.06
C GLY A 124 -39.53 17.52 14.63
N HIS A 125 -39.96 18.24 13.59
CA HIS A 125 -39.91 17.80 12.21
C HIS A 125 -38.44 17.72 11.72
N GLY A 126 -37.64 18.76 11.90
CA GLY A 126 -36.25 18.75 11.49
C GLY A 126 -35.40 17.72 12.22
N THR A 127 -35.75 17.42 13.50
CA THR A 127 -35.11 16.34 14.28
C THR A 127 -35.44 14.95 13.70
N ALA A 128 -36.66 14.71 13.26
CA ALA A 128 -37.06 13.48 12.59
C ALA A 128 -36.35 13.32 11.26
N VAL A 129 -36.33 14.37 10.46
CA VAL A 129 -35.62 14.43 9.16
C VAL A 129 -34.12 14.16 9.34
N ALA A 130 -33.48 14.81 10.31
CA ALA A 130 -32.07 14.59 10.63
C ALA A 130 -31.78 13.14 11.08
N SER A 131 -32.71 12.56 11.86
CA SER A 131 -32.60 11.17 12.30
C SER A 131 -32.62 10.20 11.12
N LEU A 132 -33.52 10.37 10.17
CA LEU A 132 -33.59 9.55 8.96
C LEU A 132 -32.38 9.71 8.07
N ALA A 133 -31.81 10.90 7.97
CA ALA A 133 -30.59 11.13 7.21
C ALA A 133 -29.35 10.51 7.88
N ALA A 134 -29.15 10.75 9.21
CA ALA A 134 -27.88 10.50 9.88
C ALA A 134 -27.99 9.96 11.32
N GLY A 135 -29.17 9.53 11.77
CA GLY A 135 -29.35 9.03 13.11
C GLY A 135 -28.61 7.72 13.39
N ALA A 136 -28.07 7.57 14.59
CA ALA A 136 -27.56 6.29 15.08
C ALA A 136 -28.73 5.36 15.41
N ALA A 137 -28.49 4.05 15.41
CA ALA A 137 -29.47 3.07 15.84
C ALA A 137 -29.89 3.29 17.29
N VAL A 138 -31.20 3.14 17.58
CA VAL A 138 -31.79 3.33 18.92
C VAL A 138 -32.78 2.21 19.17
N GLY A 139 -32.51 1.35 20.14
CA GLY A 139 -33.39 0.22 20.45
C GLY A 139 -33.64 -0.66 19.22
N SER A 140 -34.91 -0.80 18.83
CA SER A 140 -35.31 -1.57 17.64
C SER A 140 -35.19 -0.79 16.32
N TRP A 141 -35.00 0.52 16.38
CA TRP A 141 -34.81 1.33 15.19
C TRP A 141 -33.36 1.21 14.68
N PRO A 142 -33.15 0.81 13.41
CA PRO A 142 -31.83 0.45 12.90
C PRO A 142 -30.89 1.63 12.60
N GLY A 143 -31.34 2.87 12.77
CA GLY A 143 -30.62 4.07 12.39
C GLY A 143 -31.06 4.66 11.05
N GLY A 144 -30.55 5.83 10.74
CA GLY A 144 -30.75 6.50 9.45
C GLY A 144 -29.84 5.94 8.34
N ILE A 145 -29.93 6.55 7.17
CA ILE A 145 -29.20 6.12 5.96
C ILE A 145 -27.67 6.24 6.15
N ALA A 146 -27.21 7.37 6.68
CA ALA A 146 -25.78 7.70 6.82
C ALA A 146 -25.41 7.99 8.28
N PRO A 147 -25.40 6.98 9.15
CA PRO A 147 -25.27 7.17 10.62
C PRO A 147 -23.92 7.70 11.07
N GLY A 148 -22.93 7.85 10.21
CA GLY A 148 -21.63 8.48 10.48
C GLY A 148 -21.52 9.92 9.97
N ALA A 149 -22.52 10.42 9.23
CA ALA A 149 -22.57 11.80 8.77
C ALA A 149 -22.80 12.76 9.94
N GLN A 150 -22.33 14.01 9.78
CA GLN A 150 -22.52 15.07 10.74
C GLN A 150 -23.62 16.03 10.25
N ILE A 151 -24.32 16.65 11.19
CA ILE A 151 -25.44 17.55 10.91
C ILE A 151 -25.06 18.99 11.22
N VAL A 152 -25.44 19.90 10.33
CA VAL A 152 -25.50 21.33 10.59
C VAL A 152 -26.94 21.77 10.42
N SER A 153 -27.56 22.26 11.49
CA SER A 153 -28.97 22.65 11.51
C SER A 153 -29.14 24.11 11.19
N ALA A 154 -30.05 24.43 10.30
CA ALA A 154 -30.51 25.78 9.98
C ALA A 154 -32.02 25.87 10.22
N ARG A 155 -32.41 26.42 11.39
CA ARG A 155 -33.80 26.56 11.77
C ARG A 155 -34.43 27.78 11.11
N ILE A 156 -35.29 27.52 10.13
CA ILE A 156 -36.03 28.55 9.36
C ILE A 156 -37.53 28.49 9.59
N ILE A 157 -38.05 27.38 10.16
CA ILE A 157 -39.45 27.16 10.43
C ILE A 157 -39.79 27.60 11.87
N SER A 158 -40.81 28.43 12.03
CA SER A 158 -41.31 28.90 13.34
C SER A 158 -41.96 27.78 14.16
N ASP A 159 -42.03 27.99 15.49
CA ASP A 159 -42.67 27.03 16.44
C ASP A 159 -44.16 26.78 16.12
N LYS A 160 -44.77 27.74 15.51
CA LYS A 160 -46.11 27.63 14.93
C LYS A 160 -45.99 27.77 13.44
N PRO A 161 -45.94 26.69 12.69
CA PRO A 161 -45.90 26.76 11.23
C PRO A 161 -47.12 27.54 10.72
N PRO A 162 -46.97 28.36 9.65
CA PRO A 162 -48.10 29.02 9.03
C PRO A 162 -49.08 28.00 8.52
N THR A 163 -50.36 28.30 8.64
CA THR A 163 -51.44 27.52 8.07
C THR A 163 -51.55 27.74 6.58
N ASP A 164 -51.98 26.71 5.85
CA ASP A 164 -52.37 26.83 4.44
C ASP A 164 -53.40 27.96 4.29
N ASP A 165 -53.32 28.75 3.23
CA ASP A 165 -54.28 29.79 2.89
C ASP A 165 -55.65 29.24 2.51
N GLY A 166 -55.77 27.91 2.46
CA GLY A 166 -57.01 27.18 2.15
C GLY A 166 -57.38 27.20 0.64
N SER A 167 -56.51 27.78 -0.20
CA SER A 167 -56.75 27.85 -1.65
C SER A 167 -56.61 26.51 -2.36
N GLY A 168 -55.94 25.55 -1.74
CA GLY A 168 -55.55 24.33 -2.37
C GLY A 168 -54.47 24.51 -3.48
N GLN A 169 -53.99 25.73 -3.65
CA GLN A 169 -53.02 26.10 -4.67
C GLN A 169 -51.56 26.18 -4.12
N GLY A 170 -51.40 26.05 -2.79
CA GLY A 170 -50.18 26.35 -2.05
C GLY A 170 -49.96 27.87 -1.92
N ASN A 171 -48.98 28.26 -1.11
CA ASN A 171 -48.76 29.66 -0.84
C ASN A 171 -48.12 30.37 -2.04
N SER A 172 -48.75 31.44 -2.53
CA SER A 172 -48.16 32.30 -3.57
C SER A 172 -46.99 33.04 -3.02
N PHE A 173 -45.95 33.17 -3.86
CA PHE A 173 -44.69 33.81 -3.50
C PHE A 173 -44.16 34.70 -4.63
N SER A 174 -43.51 35.83 -4.27
CA SER A 174 -42.78 36.64 -5.21
C SER A 174 -41.56 37.30 -4.54
N GLY A 175 -40.50 37.48 -5.30
CA GLY A 175 -39.25 38.06 -4.82
C GLY A 175 -38.21 37.06 -4.33
N PRO A 176 -37.11 37.52 -3.71
CA PRO A 176 -36.07 36.66 -3.13
C PRO A 176 -36.59 35.98 -1.85
N LEU A 177 -36.10 34.78 -1.57
CA LEU A 177 -36.42 34.01 -0.35
C LEU A 177 -35.78 34.58 0.91
N GLY A 178 -34.61 35.26 0.76
CA GLY A 178 -33.82 35.75 1.89
C GLY A 178 -32.96 34.65 2.56
N VAL A 179 -32.69 33.53 1.90
CA VAL A 179 -31.92 32.38 2.45
C VAL A 179 -30.40 32.49 2.20
N ALA A 180 -29.92 33.59 1.62
CA ALA A 180 -28.49 33.74 1.30
C ALA A 180 -27.57 33.55 2.53
N GLN A 181 -27.97 34.04 3.70
CA GLN A 181 -27.20 33.86 4.95
C GLN A 181 -27.19 32.40 5.39
N VAL A 182 -28.31 31.68 5.25
CA VAL A 182 -28.37 30.24 5.52
C VAL A 182 -27.31 29.49 4.71
N HIS A 183 -27.22 29.79 3.41
CA HIS A 183 -26.24 29.16 2.51
C HIS A 183 -24.80 29.49 2.91
N GLN A 184 -24.50 30.73 3.28
CA GLN A 184 -23.16 31.13 3.72
C GLN A 184 -22.74 30.41 5.00
N ASP A 185 -23.65 30.28 5.98
CA ASP A 185 -23.36 29.56 7.22
C ASP A 185 -23.15 28.07 6.97
N LEU A 186 -23.92 27.43 6.09
CA LEU A 186 -23.71 26.02 5.69
C LEU A 186 -22.38 25.85 4.94
N ILE A 187 -22.00 26.76 4.06
CA ILE A 187 -20.72 26.77 3.36
C ILE A 187 -19.56 26.87 4.35
N SER A 188 -19.68 27.74 5.38
CA SER A 188 -18.64 27.93 6.39
C SER A 188 -18.34 26.66 7.18
N TYR A 189 -19.31 25.78 7.31
CA TYR A 189 -19.17 24.46 7.89
C TYR A 189 -18.85 23.35 6.87
N ASN A 190 -18.52 23.69 5.63
CA ASN A 190 -18.25 22.74 4.55
C ASN A 190 -19.35 21.67 4.39
N VAL A 191 -20.60 22.10 4.47
CA VAL A 191 -21.76 21.23 4.23
C VAL A 191 -21.77 20.81 2.77
N LYS A 192 -21.86 19.52 2.50
CA LYS A 192 -21.90 18.97 1.14
C LYS A 192 -23.31 18.72 0.63
N VAL A 193 -24.24 18.36 1.51
CA VAL A 193 -25.62 18.09 1.15
C VAL A 193 -26.53 19.01 1.95
N MET A 194 -27.40 19.73 1.27
CA MET A 194 -28.44 20.55 1.89
C MET A 194 -29.80 19.88 1.73
N ASN A 195 -30.36 19.39 2.81
CA ASN A 195 -31.69 18.79 2.86
C ASN A 195 -32.75 19.85 3.13
N ASN A 196 -33.74 19.94 2.26
CA ASN A 196 -34.87 20.85 2.35
C ASN A 196 -36.17 20.03 2.37
N SER A 197 -36.62 19.65 3.56
CA SER A 197 -37.84 18.92 3.76
C SER A 197 -39.05 19.87 3.96
N TRP A 198 -39.06 20.96 3.22
CA TRP A 198 -40.07 22.00 3.24
C TRP A 198 -40.32 22.51 1.82
N GLY A 199 -41.37 23.23 1.61
CA GLY A 199 -41.76 23.72 0.30
C GLY A 199 -43.19 24.26 0.28
N GLY A 200 -43.89 23.95 -0.77
CA GLY A 200 -45.27 24.48 -0.97
C GLY A 200 -45.30 25.91 -1.47
N LEU A 201 -44.13 26.43 -1.95
CA LEU A 201 -44.05 27.73 -2.60
C LEU A 201 -44.28 27.59 -4.07
N TYR A 202 -45.23 28.36 -4.58
CA TYR A 202 -45.57 28.45 -5.98
C TYR A 202 -45.54 29.91 -6.41
N TRP A 203 -44.99 30.20 -7.57
CA TRP A 203 -44.97 31.56 -8.16
C TRP A 203 -45.23 31.47 -9.65
N THR A 204 -45.87 32.55 -10.11
CA THR A 204 -46.07 32.83 -11.53
C THR A 204 -45.33 34.07 -11.96
N ASP A 205 -44.77 34.80 -11.02
CA ASP A 205 -43.94 36.00 -11.26
C ASP A 205 -42.58 35.57 -11.80
N LEU A 206 -42.33 35.85 -13.09
CA LEU A 206 -41.17 35.39 -13.82
C LEU A 206 -39.82 35.90 -13.28
N PRO A 207 -39.68 37.18 -12.79
CA PRO A 207 -38.45 37.65 -12.14
C PRO A 207 -38.06 36.88 -10.89
N THR A 208 -38.98 36.36 -10.12
CA THR A 208 -38.76 35.58 -8.88
C THR A 208 -37.82 34.40 -9.10
N THR A 209 -37.94 33.70 -10.22
CA THR A 209 -37.07 32.55 -10.52
C THR A 209 -35.58 32.94 -10.51
N ALA A 210 -35.21 34.03 -11.15
CA ALA A 210 -33.81 34.50 -11.18
C ALA A 210 -33.31 35.00 -9.83
N GLN A 211 -34.19 35.62 -9.02
CA GLN A 211 -33.86 36.12 -7.70
C GLN A 211 -33.61 34.99 -6.73
N VAL A 212 -34.47 33.97 -6.70
CA VAL A 212 -34.28 32.77 -5.90
C VAL A 212 -33.04 31.99 -6.35
N ALA A 213 -32.83 31.85 -7.67
CA ALA A 213 -31.65 31.13 -8.19
C ALA A 213 -30.34 31.81 -7.75
N ALA A 214 -30.30 33.14 -7.69
CA ALA A 214 -29.12 33.87 -7.24
C ALA A 214 -28.70 33.51 -5.79
N GLU A 215 -29.65 33.20 -4.91
CA GLU A 215 -29.36 32.84 -3.53
C GLU A 215 -28.75 31.43 -3.41
N TYR A 216 -29.09 30.49 -4.31
CA TYR A 216 -28.58 29.09 -4.30
C TYR A 216 -27.25 28.93 -5.02
N ARG A 217 -26.88 29.79 -5.97
CA ARG A 217 -25.64 29.69 -6.75
C ARG A 217 -24.37 29.59 -5.92
N PRO A 218 -24.15 30.37 -4.84
CA PRO A 218 -22.97 30.24 -4.02
C PRO A 218 -22.80 28.82 -3.46
N PHE A 219 -23.88 28.19 -3.02
CA PHE A 219 -23.84 26.84 -2.48
C PHE A 219 -23.64 25.77 -3.57
N VAL A 220 -24.42 25.83 -4.66
CA VAL A 220 -24.42 24.80 -5.71
C VAL A 220 -23.21 24.92 -6.63
N ILE A 221 -22.94 26.15 -7.11
CA ILE A 221 -21.93 26.36 -8.16
C ILE A 221 -20.54 26.59 -7.57
N SER A 222 -20.42 27.55 -6.62
CA SER A 222 -19.10 27.94 -6.11
C SER A 222 -18.58 26.96 -5.05
N HIS A 223 -19.44 26.50 -4.14
CA HIS A 223 -19.05 25.55 -3.09
C HIS A 223 -19.11 24.08 -3.55
N GLY A 224 -19.89 23.78 -4.59
CA GLY A 224 -20.09 22.43 -5.08
C GLY A 224 -20.96 21.58 -4.15
N GLY A 225 -21.93 22.18 -3.49
CA GLY A 225 -22.90 21.49 -2.65
C GLY A 225 -24.05 20.89 -3.47
N LEU A 226 -24.71 19.90 -2.91
CA LEU A 226 -25.90 19.22 -3.46
C LEU A 226 -27.13 19.65 -2.66
N VAL A 227 -28.17 20.11 -3.34
CA VAL A 227 -29.46 20.49 -2.78
C VAL A 227 -30.47 19.38 -3.01
N VAL A 228 -31.19 18.97 -1.98
CA VAL A 228 -32.28 17.99 -2.06
C VAL A 228 -33.54 18.64 -1.55
N PHE A 229 -34.60 18.72 -2.39
CA PHE A 229 -35.89 19.25 -2.01
C PHE A 229 -36.99 18.19 -2.01
N ALA A 230 -37.89 18.26 -1.04
CA ALA A 230 -39.16 17.56 -1.08
C ALA A 230 -40.04 18.11 -2.20
N ALA A 231 -40.73 17.23 -2.98
CA ALA A 231 -41.57 17.65 -4.10
C ALA A 231 -42.82 18.44 -3.67
N GLY A 232 -43.36 18.15 -2.49
CA GLY A 232 -44.59 18.67 -1.96
C GLY A 232 -45.62 17.59 -1.66
N ASN A 233 -46.67 17.93 -0.90
CA ASN A 233 -47.63 16.96 -0.37
C ASN A 233 -49.07 17.27 -0.76
N ASP A 234 -49.30 17.89 -1.90
CA ASP A 234 -50.63 18.36 -2.36
C ASP A 234 -51.26 17.42 -3.38
N GLY A 235 -50.61 16.22 -3.65
CA GLY A 235 -51.11 15.24 -4.64
C GLY A 235 -51.09 15.75 -6.07
N ARG A 236 -50.20 16.70 -6.41
CA ARG A 236 -50.15 17.35 -7.71
C ARG A 236 -49.30 16.57 -8.72
N SER A 237 -49.56 16.80 -10.00
CA SER A 237 -48.71 16.30 -11.10
C SER A 237 -47.36 17.02 -11.20
N GLU A 238 -47.23 18.20 -10.58
CA GLU A 238 -46.04 19.06 -10.60
C GLU A 238 -45.52 19.26 -9.17
N PRO A 239 -44.21 19.27 -8.97
CA PRO A 239 -43.62 19.66 -7.70
C PRO A 239 -43.81 21.16 -7.43
N SER A 240 -43.51 21.62 -6.20
CA SER A 240 -43.48 23.06 -5.90
C SER A 240 -42.51 23.81 -6.81
N SER A 241 -42.77 25.09 -7.04
CA SER A 241 -41.90 25.93 -7.90
C SER A 241 -40.46 25.95 -7.38
N LEU A 242 -40.30 25.93 -6.04
CA LEU A 242 -38.98 25.88 -5.41
C LEU A 242 -38.27 24.54 -5.65
N ALA A 243 -38.95 23.40 -5.47
CA ALA A 243 -38.37 22.09 -5.75
C ALA A 243 -37.97 21.97 -7.24
N ALA A 244 -38.79 22.50 -8.14
CA ALA A 244 -38.56 22.51 -9.58
C ALA A 244 -37.75 23.73 -10.07
N LEU A 245 -37.05 24.44 -9.19
CA LEU A 245 -36.36 25.71 -9.51
C LEU A 245 -35.51 25.66 -10.79
N PRO A 246 -34.65 24.61 -11.04
CA PRO A 246 -33.87 24.54 -12.29
C PRO A 246 -34.72 24.54 -13.58
N SER A 247 -35.93 24.08 -13.52
CA SER A 247 -36.88 24.01 -14.66
C SER A 247 -37.88 25.16 -14.70
N GLN A 248 -37.86 26.07 -13.71
CA GLN A 248 -38.80 27.18 -13.65
C GLN A 248 -38.50 28.24 -14.73
N LYS A 249 -39.55 28.65 -15.38
CA LYS A 249 -39.46 29.69 -16.40
C LYS A 249 -39.19 31.07 -15.79
N GLY A 250 -38.40 31.84 -16.44
CA GLY A 250 -38.15 33.24 -16.18
C GLY A 250 -38.68 34.15 -17.28
N VAL A 251 -38.26 35.39 -17.27
CA VAL A 251 -38.65 36.43 -18.27
C VAL A 251 -38.31 35.94 -19.68
N ALA A 252 -39.24 36.15 -20.61
CA ALA A 252 -39.15 35.78 -22.03
C ALA A 252 -38.93 34.23 -22.24
N GLY A 253 -39.42 33.42 -21.34
CA GLY A 253 -39.30 31.96 -21.43
C GLY A 253 -37.91 31.40 -21.17
N SER A 254 -36.99 32.22 -20.64
CA SER A 254 -35.66 31.79 -20.21
C SER A 254 -35.75 30.75 -19.07
N LEU A 255 -34.67 30.04 -18.84
CA LEU A 255 -34.49 29.13 -17.67
C LEU A 255 -33.34 29.67 -16.81
N PRO A 256 -33.58 30.75 -16.02
CA PRO A 256 -32.50 31.45 -15.31
C PRO A 256 -31.83 30.66 -14.19
N ALA A 257 -32.39 29.51 -13.82
CA ALA A 257 -31.86 28.60 -12.80
C ALA A 257 -31.32 27.27 -13.35
N ALA A 258 -31.27 27.08 -14.68
CA ALA A 258 -30.88 25.79 -15.27
C ALA A 258 -29.47 25.34 -14.90
N ASP A 259 -28.57 26.26 -14.59
CA ASP A 259 -27.21 25.96 -14.12
C ASP A 259 -27.17 25.26 -12.74
N LEU A 260 -28.23 25.45 -11.94
CA LEU A 260 -28.35 24.77 -10.64
C LEU A 260 -28.67 23.27 -10.76
N GLU A 261 -29.18 22.80 -11.92
CA GLU A 261 -29.50 21.38 -12.11
C GLU A 261 -28.34 20.45 -11.77
N ARG A 262 -27.09 20.89 -11.98
CA ARG A 262 -25.90 20.08 -11.69
C ARG A 262 -25.74 19.68 -10.22
N GLY A 263 -26.37 20.38 -9.31
CA GLY A 263 -26.33 20.09 -7.87
C GLY A 263 -27.72 20.11 -7.25
N TRP A 264 -28.74 19.66 -7.98
CA TRP A 264 -30.14 19.70 -7.55
C TRP A 264 -30.83 18.37 -7.69
N LEU A 265 -31.53 17.93 -6.63
CA LEU A 265 -32.38 16.74 -6.62
C LEU A 265 -33.74 17.07 -6.01
N VAL A 266 -34.78 16.43 -6.56
CA VAL A 266 -36.15 16.46 -6.04
C VAL A 266 -36.50 15.07 -5.51
N ALA A 267 -37.13 15.00 -4.34
CA ALA A 267 -37.58 13.79 -3.70
C ALA A 267 -39.09 13.69 -3.79
N THR A 268 -39.63 12.80 -4.61
CA THR A 268 -41.04 12.37 -4.50
C THR A 268 -41.18 11.15 -3.59
N ALA A 269 -42.41 10.85 -3.16
CA ALA A 269 -42.65 9.81 -2.16
C ALA A 269 -43.38 8.60 -2.73
N VAL A 270 -42.92 7.40 -2.39
CA VAL A 270 -43.59 6.15 -2.65
C VAL A 270 -44.10 5.51 -1.36
N ASP A 271 -45.12 4.64 -1.48
CA ASP A 271 -45.56 3.78 -0.40
C ASP A 271 -44.49 2.70 -0.12
N PRO A 272 -43.97 2.58 1.11
CA PRO A 272 -42.99 1.54 1.42
C PRO A 272 -43.48 0.10 1.19
N TYR A 273 -44.76 -0.17 1.26
CA TYR A 273 -45.35 -1.49 1.01
C TYR A 273 -45.64 -1.75 -0.48
N ALA A 274 -45.73 -0.67 -1.27
CA ALA A 274 -45.93 -0.71 -2.69
C ALA A 274 -45.01 0.29 -3.40
N PRO A 275 -43.69 0.09 -3.41
CA PRO A 275 -42.73 1.10 -3.83
C PRO A 275 -42.76 1.42 -5.33
N GLY A 276 -43.59 0.77 -6.11
CA GLY A 276 -43.97 1.15 -7.46
C GLY A 276 -45.18 2.09 -7.55
N THR A 277 -45.74 2.53 -6.41
CA THR A 277 -46.93 3.39 -6.34
C THR A 277 -46.58 4.72 -5.70
N LEU A 278 -46.94 5.82 -6.37
CA LEU A 278 -46.82 7.16 -5.79
C LEU A 278 -47.73 7.26 -4.54
N ALA A 279 -47.18 7.78 -3.45
CA ALA A 279 -47.98 8.03 -2.27
C ALA A 279 -49.08 9.06 -2.58
N SER A 280 -50.31 8.81 -2.12
CA SER A 280 -51.50 9.58 -2.54
C SER A 280 -51.44 11.10 -2.25
N TYR A 281 -50.60 11.49 -1.30
CA TYR A 281 -50.36 12.88 -0.95
C TYR A 281 -49.20 13.50 -1.73
N ALA A 282 -48.32 12.68 -2.31
CA ALA A 282 -47.08 13.16 -2.87
C ALA A 282 -47.28 13.90 -4.19
N ASN A 283 -46.60 15.00 -4.38
CA ASN A 283 -46.49 15.61 -5.69
C ASN A 283 -45.56 14.73 -6.57
N ALA A 284 -45.95 14.57 -7.84
CA ALA A 284 -45.12 13.88 -8.81
C ALA A 284 -43.89 14.73 -9.20
N CYS A 285 -42.96 14.12 -9.92
CA CYS A 285 -41.75 14.78 -10.42
C CYS A 285 -42.00 15.88 -11.46
N GLY A 286 -43.06 15.76 -12.29
CA GLY A 286 -43.48 16.75 -13.28
C GLY A 286 -42.31 17.28 -14.11
N GLN A 287 -42.20 18.59 -14.21
CA GLN A 287 -41.13 19.29 -14.94
C GLN A 287 -39.71 19.06 -14.35
N ALA A 288 -39.61 18.54 -13.14
CA ALA A 288 -38.35 18.19 -12.49
C ALA A 288 -37.89 16.75 -12.75
N ALA A 289 -38.58 15.96 -13.56
CA ALA A 289 -38.32 14.54 -13.81
C ALA A 289 -36.83 14.24 -14.09
N ARG A 290 -36.11 15.13 -14.76
CA ARG A 290 -34.69 15.00 -15.13
C ARG A 290 -33.71 15.02 -13.93
N TYR A 291 -34.18 15.44 -12.75
CA TYR A 291 -33.39 15.51 -11.54
C TYR A 291 -34.21 15.08 -10.31
N CYS A 292 -35.20 14.21 -10.52
CA CYS A 292 -36.09 13.71 -9.51
C CYS A 292 -35.88 12.21 -9.25
N LEU A 293 -36.02 11.83 -7.98
CA LEU A 293 -35.99 10.47 -7.48
C LEU A 293 -37.19 10.21 -6.57
N ALA A 294 -37.64 8.98 -6.57
CA ALA A 294 -38.60 8.46 -5.61
C ALA A 294 -37.89 7.77 -4.44
N ALA A 295 -38.39 7.98 -3.23
CA ALA A 295 -37.95 7.27 -2.03
C ALA A 295 -39.15 7.01 -1.10
N PRO A 296 -39.04 6.10 -0.11
CA PRO A 296 -40.10 5.91 0.88
C PRO A 296 -40.55 7.22 1.51
N GLY A 297 -41.87 7.51 1.43
CA GLY A 297 -42.39 8.75 1.97
C GLY A 297 -42.96 8.61 3.37
N SER A 298 -42.94 7.41 3.96
CA SER A 298 -43.26 7.21 5.36
C SER A 298 -42.17 6.42 6.05
N ALA A 299 -41.87 6.79 7.31
CA ALA A 299 -40.79 6.17 8.06
C ALA A 299 -41.07 6.25 9.56
N VAL A 300 -40.54 5.26 10.27
CA VAL A 300 -40.45 5.26 11.74
C VAL A 300 -39.16 5.92 12.18
N TYR A 301 -39.20 6.69 13.25
CA TYR A 301 -38.07 7.32 13.89
C TYR A 301 -38.23 7.38 15.40
N PRO A 302 -37.15 7.41 16.21
CA PRO A 302 -37.23 7.52 17.66
C PRO A 302 -37.58 8.94 18.06
N ASP A 303 -38.23 9.08 19.22
CA ASP A 303 -38.36 10.36 19.91
C ASP A 303 -36.98 10.87 20.37
N ALA A 304 -36.91 12.14 20.75
CA ALA A 304 -35.64 12.72 21.18
C ALA A 304 -35.03 12.01 22.40
N GLY A 305 -35.83 11.43 23.28
CA GLY A 305 -35.38 10.67 24.45
C GLY A 305 -35.06 9.21 24.18
N GLY A 306 -35.45 8.68 23.02
CA GLY A 306 -35.25 7.27 22.63
C GLY A 306 -36.17 6.29 23.37
N GLY A 307 -37.16 6.78 24.11
CA GLY A 307 -38.12 5.95 24.86
C GLY A 307 -39.34 5.48 24.07
N SER A 308 -39.63 6.17 22.97
CA SER A 308 -40.78 5.92 22.10
C SER A 308 -40.38 6.03 20.63
N TYR A 309 -41.27 5.52 19.76
CA TYR A 309 -41.08 5.66 18.31
C TYR A 309 -42.31 6.32 17.72
N TYR A 310 -42.09 7.20 16.79
CA TYR A 310 -43.14 7.85 16.01
C TYR A 310 -42.99 7.43 14.55
N TRP A 311 -44.07 7.53 13.82
CA TRP A 311 -44.00 7.46 12.38
C TRP A 311 -44.79 8.64 11.78
N ASN A 312 -44.33 9.05 10.62
CA ASN A 312 -44.98 10.11 9.87
C ASN A 312 -44.80 9.92 8.38
N TYR A 313 -45.47 10.70 7.59
CA TYR A 313 -45.46 10.58 6.14
C TYR A 313 -45.42 11.97 5.49
N GLY A 314 -44.85 12.02 4.27
CA GLY A 314 -44.63 13.21 3.48
C GLY A 314 -43.38 13.04 2.60
N THR A 315 -43.34 13.78 1.52
CA THR A 315 -42.08 13.90 0.71
C THR A 315 -40.94 14.43 1.54
N SER A 316 -41.21 15.06 2.67
CA SER A 316 -40.27 15.48 3.70
C SER A 316 -39.49 14.34 4.32
N PHE A 317 -39.98 13.10 4.26
CA PHE A 317 -39.30 11.91 4.77
C PHE A 317 -38.53 11.18 3.65
N ALA A 318 -38.88 11.40 2.38
CA ALA A 318 -38.11 10.92 1.22
C ALA A 318 -36.82 11.71 1.00
N ALA A 319 -36.83 13.02 1.16
CA ALA A 319 -35.69 13.90 0.95
C ALA A 319 -34.46 13.53 1.82
N PRO A 320 -34.58 13.29 3.15
CA PRO A 320 -33.44 12.91 3.99
C PRO A 320 -32.83 11.54 3.61
N LEU A 321 -33.59 10.62 3.02
CA LEU A 321 -33.07 9.34 2.53
C LEU A 321 -32.13 9.56 1.35
N ILE A 322 -32.49 10.45 0.43
CA ILE A 322 -31.65 10.86 -0.70
C ILE A 322 -30.42 11.63 -0.21
N SER A 323 -30.60 12.51 0.78
CA SER A 323 -29.50 13.27 1.39
C SER A 323 -28.47 12.36 2.08
N GLY A 324 -28.94 11.36 2.79
CA GLY A 324 -28.09 10.32 3.39
C GLY A 324 -27.39 9.47 2.33
N ALA A 325 -28.08 9.10 1.26
CA ALA A 325 -27.50 8.38 0.12
C ALA A 325 -26.36 9.16 -0.54
N ALA A 326 -26.55 10.45 -0.74
CA ALA A 326 -25.50 11.34 -1.24
C ALA A 326 -24.25 11.34 -0.34
N ALA A 327 -24.43 11.34 0.98
CA ALA A 327 -23.34 11.28 1.93
C ALA A 327 -22.59 9.95 1.85
N LEU A 328 -23.28 8.82 1.63
CA LEU A 328 -22.66 7.51 1.45
C LEU A 328 -21.84 7.45 0.13
N VAL A 329 -22.38 8.01 -0.96
CA VAL A 329 -21.68 8.08 -2.24
C VAL A 329 -20.44 8.95 -2.13
N TRP A 330 -20.51 10.11 -1.45
CA TRP A 330 -19.33 10.95 -1.23
C TRP A 330 -18.28 10.31 -0.34
N GLN A 331 -18.67 9.56 0.67
CA GLN A 331 -17.70 8.78 1.46
C GLN A 331 -17.00 7.72 0.61
N ARG A 332 -17.74 7.05 -0.26
CA ARG A 332 -17.20 6.01 -1.14
C ARG A 332 -16.28 6.55 -2.21
N PHE A 333 -16.63 7.73 -2.76
CA PHE A 333 -15.96 8.39 -3.85
C PHE A 333 -15.67 9.87 -3.51
N PRO A 334 -14.68 10.14 -2.64
CA PRO A 334 -14.44 11.51 -2.15
C PRO A 334 -14.07 12.52 -3.26
N TYR A 335 -13.63 12.04 -4.41
CA TYR A 335 -13.26 12.86 -5.56
C TYR A 335 -14.46 13.24 -6.45
N PHE A 336 -15.67 12.74 -6.19
CA PHE A 336 -16.85 13.14 -6.94
C PHE A 336 -17.22 14.59 -6.60
N ASP A 337 -17.55 15.36 -7.63
CA ASP A 337 -18.23 16.63 -7.44
C ASP A 337 -19.73 16.43 -7.20
N ASN A 338 -20.47 17.50 -6.90
CA ASN A 338 -21.91 17.45 -6.69
C ASN A 338 -22.68 16.91 -7.91
N ASN A 339 -22.20 17.21 -9.10
CA ASN A 339 -22.82 16.72 -10.33
C ASN A 339 -22.67 15.21 -10.49
N LEU A 340 -21.49 14.68 -10.21
CA LEU A 340 -21.26 13.23 -10.36
C LEU A 340 -21.95 12.44 -9.24
N VAL A 341 -22.06 12.97 -8.03
CA VAL A 341 -22.89 12.37 -6.96
C VAL A 341 -24.36 12.34 -7.39
N ARG A 342 -24.89 13.47 -7.88
CA ARG A 342 -26.26 13.57 -8.41
C ARG A 342 -26.49 12.57 -9.54
N GLN A 343 -25.62 12.54 -10.55
CA GLN A 343 -25.72 11.63 -11.68
C GLN A 343 -25.65 10.16 -11.25
N THR A 344 -24.83 9.86 -10.25
CA THR A 344 -24.72 8.50 -9.70
C THR A 344 -26.02 8.08 -9.05
N LEU A 345 -26.62 8.92 -8.22
CA LEU A 345 -27.90 8.59 -7.58
C LEU A 345 -29.03 8.43 -8.60
N LEU A 346 -29.14 9.34 -9.58
CA LEU A 346 -30.14 9.25 -10.65
C LEU A 346 -29.90 8.03 -11.54
N GLY A 347 -28.68 7.84 -12.02
CA GLY A 347 -28.33 6.82 -13.00
C GLY A 347 -28.34 5.39 -12.42
N THR A 348 -28.40 5.22 -11.11
CA THR A 348 -28.48 3.92 -10.44
C THR A 348 -29.85 3.63 -9.85
N ALA A 349 -30.79 4.57 -9.92
CA ALA A 349 -32.14 4.37 -9.47
C ALA A 349 -32.80 3.15 -10.16
N LYS A 350 -33.68 2.50 -9.43
CA LYS A 350 -34.50 1.42 -9.99
C LYS A 350 -35.66 2.04 -10.76
N ASP A 351 -35.72 1.79 -12.04
CA ASP A 351 -36.83 2.23 -12.90
C ASP A 351 -38.18 1.67 -12.40
N ILE A 352 -39.10 2.57 -12.14
CA ILE A 352 -40.47 2.27 -11.73
C ILE A 352 -41.43 3.20 -12.47
N GLY A 353 -42.67 2.75 -12.67
CA GLY A 353 -43.63 3.49 -13.46
C GLY A 353 -43.51 3.20 -14.97
N ALA A 354 -43.53 4.25 -15.78
CA ALA A 354 -43.30 4.12 -17.21
C ALA A 354 -41.78 3.90 -17.48
N PRO A 355 -41.42 3.08 -18.49
CA PRO A 355 -39.99 2.81 -18.75
C PRO A 355 -39.17 4.06 -19.04
N GLY A 356 -38.03 4.20 -18.36
CA GLY A 356 -37.16 5.35 -18.46
C GLY A 356 -37.54 6.49 -17.52
N VAL A 357 -37.09 7.72 -17.86
CA VAL A 357 -37.42 8.90 -17.06
C VAL A 357 -38.84 9.32 -17.29
N ASP A 358 -39.68 9.30 -16.28
CA ASP A 358 -41.11 9.62 -16.39
C ASP A 358 -41.54 10.79 -15.47
N PRO A 359 -42.66 11.46 -15.77
CA PRO A 359 -43.09 12.64 -14.98
C PRO A 359 -43.62 12.29 -13.59
N VAL A 360 -43.82 11.00 -13.25
CA VAL A 360 -44.34 10.61 -11.93
C VAL A 360 -43.18 10.36 -10.95
N PHE A 361 -42.21 9.52 -11.36
CA PHE A 361 -41.12 9.04 -10.51
C PHE A 361 -39.73 9.54 -10.89
N GLY A 362 -39.63 10.35 -11.97
CA GLY A 362 -38.34 10.80 -12.46
C GLY A 362 -37.46 9.65 -12.95
N TYR A 363 -36.28 9.47 -12.39
CA TYR A 363 -35.39 8.34 -12.66
C TYR A 363 -35.79 7.04 -11.95
N GLY A 364 -36.80 7.11 -11.07
CA GLY A 364 -37.30 5.95 -10.35
C GLY A 364 -36.90 5.91 -8.88
N LEU A 365 -36.99 4.74 -8.29
CA LEU A 365 -36.76 4.49 -6.86
C LEU A 365 -35.26 4.50 -6.52
N LEU A 366 -34.88 5.26 -5.51
CA LEU A 366 -33.52 5.31 -4.97
C LEU A 366 -32.99 3.90 -4.64
N ASP A 367 -31.83 3.54 -5.21
CA ASP A 367 -31.10 2.28 -4.94
C ASP A 367 -29.68 2.60 -4.48
N ILE A 368 -29.49 2.66 -3.16
CA ILE A 368 -28.19 2.97 -2.54
C ILE A 368 -27.18 1.85 -2.78
N GLY A 369 -27.63 0.61 -2.78
CA GLY A 369 -26.77 -0.55 -3.03
C GLY A 369 -26.10 -0.52 -4.40
N ARG A 370 -26.80 0.02 -5.41
CA ARG A 370 -26.21 0.28 -6.73
C ARG A 370 -25.37 1.56 -6.73
N ALA A 371 -25.81 2.62 -6.07
CA ALA A 371 -25.12 3.91 -6.08
C ALA A 371 -23.69 3.84 -5.51
N ILE A 372 -23.46 3.04 -4.47
CA ILE A 372 -22.13 2.85 -3.87
C ILE A 372 -21.14 2.06 -4.77
N ASN A 373 -21.61 1.52 -5.87
CA ASN A 373 -20.83 0.79 -6.88
C ASN A 373 -20.41 1.69 -8.07
N GLY A 374 -20.62 3.00 -7.98
CA GLY A 374 -20.27 3.99 -8.98
C GLY A 374 -21.42 4.36 -9.91
N PRO A 375 -21.17 5.20 -10.91
CA PRO A 375 -22.19 5.62 -11.88
C PRO A 375 -22.81 4.45 -12.65
N GLY A 376 -24.10 4.54 -12.97
CA GLY A 376 -24.80 3.58 -13.83
C GLY A 376 -25.12 4.16 -15.22
N ARG A 377 -25.08 5.49 -15.40
CA ARG A 377 -25.44 6.16 -16.65
C ARG A 377 -24.63 7.43 -16.86
N PHE A 378 -24.30 7.73 -18.12
CA PHE A 378 -23.68 8.97 -18.59
C PHE A 378 -24.67 9.72 -19.52
N ASP A 379 -25.81 10.13 -18.97
CA ASP A 379 -26.86 10.81 -19.74
C ASP A 379 -26.66 12.32 -19.86
N TRP A 380 -25.73 12.88 -19.06
CA TRP A 380 -25.53 14.34 -18.92
C TRP A 380 -24.24 14.83 -19.58
N GLY A 381 -23.70 14.07 -20.53
CA GLY A 381 -22.43 14.35 -21.22
C GLY A 381 -21.27 13.54 -20.63
N ASP A 382 -20.06 13.92 -20.99
CA ASP A 382 -18.86 13.23 -20.57
C ASP A 382 -18.63 13.34 -19.05
N VAL A 383 -18.33 12.23 -18.43
CA VAL A 383 -18.01 12.13 -17.00
C VAL A 383 -16.51 12.21 -16.80
N VAL A 384 -16.08 13.16 -15.97
CA VAL A 384 -14.68 13.32 -15.58
C VAL A 384 -14.43 12.58 -14.26
N ALA A 385 -13.60 11.55 -14.32
CA ALA A 385 -13.13 10.79 -13.16
C ALA A 385 -11.71 11.24 -12.79
N ASN A 386 -11.61 12.22 -11.89
CA ASN A 386 -10.33 12.75 -11.41
C ASN A 386 -9.87 12.02 -10.15
N VAL A 387 -9.24 10.86 -10.32
CA VAL A 387 -8.77 10.00 -9.21
C VAL A 387 -7.35 10.36 -8.85
N ASP A 388 -7.11 10.81 -7.61
CA ASP A 388 -5.79 11.20 -7.12
C ASP A 388 -4.85 10.01 -6.93
N ALA A 389 -3.54 10.25 -7.09
CA ALA A 389 -2.50 9.22 -6.99
C ALA A 389 -2.38 8.60 -5.58
N GLY A 390 -2.73 9.35 -4.53
CA GLY A 390 -2.75 8.87 -3.15
C GLY A 390 -4.01 8.11 -2.75
N SER A 391 -5.02 8.08 -3.63
CA SER A 391 -6.27 7.35 -3.37
C SER A 391 -6.05 5.86 -3.55
N THR A 392 -6.68 5.04 -2.70
CA THR A 392 -6.88 3.62 -2.98
C THR A 392 -7.62 3.46 -4.31
N ASN A 393 -7.38 2.36 -5.03
CA ASN A 393 -8.04 2.09 -6.30
C ASN A 393 -9.54 2.38 -6.23
N SER A 394 -10.03 3.27 -7.09
CA SER A 394 -11.46 3.53 -7.21
C SER A 394 -12.09 2.48 -8.12
N ILE A 395 -13.12 1.80 -7.64
CA ILE A 395 -13.77 0.69 -8.37
C ILE A 395 -15.20 1.10 -8.71
N TRP A 396 -15.54 1.09 -10.00
CA TRP A 396 -16.90 1.19 -10.50
C TRP A 396 -17.31 -0.18 -11.07
N SER A 397 -18.28 -0.79 -10.41
CA SER A 397 -18.71 -2.16 -10.76
C SER A 397 -20.09 -2.22 -11.39
N ASN A 398 -20.80 -1.10 -11.53
CA ASN A 398 -22.02 -1.05 -12.31
C ASN A 398 -21.75 -1.17 -13.81
N ASP A 399 -22.72 -1.69 -14.55
CA ASP A 399 -22.81 -1.52 -15.99
C ASP A 399 -23.20 -0.07 -16.29
N ILE A 400 -22.38 0.62 -17.06
CA ILE A 400 -22.56 2.04 -17.36
C ILE A 400 -23.13 2.19 -18.77
N THR A 401 -24.28 2.87 -18.89
CA THR A 401 -24.95 3.16 -20.15
C THR A 401 -25.00 4.67 -20.42
N GLY A 402 -25.63 5.11 -21.46
CA GLY A 402 -25.89 6.51 -21.77
C GLY A 402 -25.11 7.06 -22.97
N GLY A 403 -25.34 8.33 -23.28
CA GLY A 403 -24.76 8.99 -24.47
C GLY A 403 -23.40 9.63 -24.25
N GLY A 404 -23.04 9.93 -23.01
CA GLY A 404 -21.75 10.56 -22.67
C GLY A 404 -20.58 9.59 -22.69
N GLY A 405 -19.36 10.13 -22.57
CA GLY A 405 -18.10 9.40 -22.53
C GLY A 405 -17.43 9.45 -21.15
N LEU A 406 -16.26 8.87 -21.07
CA LEU A 406 -15.44 8.87 -19.87
C LEU A 406 -14.11 9.59 -20.08
N VAL A 407 -13.82 10.57 -19.24
CA VAL A 407 -12.51 11.21 -19.17
C VAL A 407 -11.82 10.85 -17.87
N LYS A 408 -10.79 10.01 -17.94
CA LYS A 408 -9.99 9.63 -16.77
C LYS A 408 -8.87 10.64 -16.55
N GLN A 409 -8.93 11.31 -15.42
CA GLN A 409 -7.92 12.29 -14.95
C GLN A 409 -7.34 11.86 -13.60
N GLY A 410 -6.35 12.63 -13.12
CA GLY A 410 -5.63 12.34 -11.87
C GLY A 410 -4.71 11.14 -11.98
N GLY A 411 -3.67 11.09 -11.14
CA GLY A 411 -2.62 10.07 -11.19
C GLY A 411 -3.01 8.68 -10.64
N GLY A 412 -4.21 8.55 -10.06
CA GLY A 412 -4.69 7.30 -9.46
C GLY A 412 -5.32 6.35 -10.47
N LYS A 413 -5.71 5.17 -9.98
CA LYS A 413 -6.31 4.09 -10.79
C LYS A 413 -7.83 4.09 -10.65
N LEU A 414 -8.53 4.12 -11.79
CA LEU A 414 -9.94 3.80 -11.91
C LEU A 414 -10.10 2.37 -12.45
N VAL A 415 -10.90 1.57 -11.78
CA VAL A 415 -11.19 0.20 -12.16
C VAL A 415 -12.63 0.10 -12.64
N LEU A 416 -12.85 -0.45 -13.84
CA LEU A 416 -14.15 -0.80 -14.37
C LEU A 416 -14.30 -2.32 -14.43
N VAL A 417 -15.36 -2.83 -13.84
CA VAL A 417 -15.64 -4.28 -13.79
C VAL A 417 -16.85 -4.63 -14.65
N GLY A 418 -17.80 -3.70 -14.83
CA GLY A 418 -19.05 -3.91 -15.54
C GLY A 418 -18.93 -3.99 -17.06
N ASN A 419 -20.06 -4.29 -17.70
CA ASN A 419 -20.23 -4.23 -19.15
C ASN A 419 -20.68 -2.80 -19.53
N ASN A 420 -19.71 -1.91 -19.79
CA ASN A 420 -19.97 -0.50 -20.01
C ASN A 420 -20.30 -0.27 -21.48
N SER A 421 -21.52 0.20 -21.74
CA SER A 421 -22.08 0.41 -23.09
C SER A 421 -22.42 1.88 -23.38
N TYR A 422 -21.85 2.81 -22.65
CA TYR A 422 -21.97 4.24 -22.95
C TYR A 422 -21.40 4.55 -24.36
N ALA A 423 -22.07 5.48 -25.07
CA ALA A 423 -21.78 5.72 -26.47
C ALA A 423 -20.64 6.71 -26.73
N GLY A 424 -20.39 7.61 -25.79
CA GLY A 424 -19.30 8.60 -25.90
C GLY A 424 -17.92 7.98 -25.79
N ALA A 425 -16.91 8.67 -26.27
CA ALA A 425 -15.53 8.17 -26.28
C ALA A 425 -14.94 8.06 -24.88
N THR A 426 -14.01 7.13 -24.70
CA THR A 426 -13.18 7.03 -23.49
C THR A 426 -11.84 7.70 -23.73
N ARG A 427 -11.49 8.68 -22.88
CA ARG A 427 -10.23 9.40 -22.96
C ARG A 427 -9.45 9.25 -21.65
N ILE A 428 -8.23 8.75 -21.73
CA ILE A 428 -7.32 8.62 -20.59
C ILE A 428 -6.28 9.73 -20.69
N GLU A 429 -6.43 10.74 -19.87
CA GLU A 429 -5.53 11.91 -19.85
C GLU A 429 -4.39 11.70 -18.86
N ARG A 430 -4.65 11.08 -17.72
CA ARG A 430 -3.67 10.79 -16.68
C ARG A 430 -4.11 9.63 -15.79
N GLY A 431 -3.11 8.88 -15.28
CA GLY A 431 -3.34 7.72 -14.43
C GLY A 431 -3.84 6.50 -15.20
N ILE A 432 -4.26 5.48 -14.50
CA ILE A 432 -4.58 4.17 -15.08
C ILE A 432 -6.09 3.95 -15.10
N LEU A 433 -6.62 3.60 -16.26
CA LEU A 433 -7.92 2.98 -16.41
C LEU A 433 -7.73 1.47 -16.52
N SER A 434 -8.26 0.71 -15.57
CA SER A 434 -8.10 -0.73 -15.49
C SER A 434 -9.41 -1.45 -15.76
N LEU A 435 -9.45 -2.30 -16.77
CA LEU A 435 -10.57 -3.23 -17.01
C LEU A 435 -10.27 -4.53 -16.29
N GLN A 436 -11.10 -4.91 -15.32
CA GLN A 436 -10.87 -6.08 -14.49
C GLN A 436 -11.97 -7.14 -14.62
N ASN A 437 -11.58 -8.41 -14.46
CA ASN A 437 -12.48 -9.56 -14.36
C ASN A 437 -13.50 -9.66 -15.51
N GLY A 438 -13.06 -9.34 -16.73
CA GLY A 438 -13.91 -9.34 -17.89
C GLY A 438 -14.66 -8.03 -18.16
N GLY A 439 -14.27 -6.93 -17.49
CA GLY A 439 -14.81 -5.59 -17.74
C GLY A 439 -14.73 -5.20 -19.22
N VAL A 440 -15.78 -4.57 -19.73
CA VAL A 440 -15.95 -4.21 -21.14
C VAL A 440 -16.16 -2.70 -21.26
N ILE A 441 -15.54 -2.09 -22.26
CA ILE A 441 -15.87 -0.75 -22.77
C ILE A 441 -16.35 -0.91 -24.23
N ARG A 442 -17.50 -0.29 -24.57
CA ARG A 442 -18.06 -0.31 -25.94
C ARG A 442 -17.91 1.03 -26.65
N SER A 443 -16.75 1.63 -26.52
CA SER A 443 -16.41 2.90 -27.17
C SER A 443 -14.95 2.93 -27.55
N ASN A 444 -14.57 3.84 -28.45
CA ASN A 444 -13.18 4.09 -28.76
C ASN A 444 -12.43 4.62 -27.55
N VAL A 445 -11.19 4.16 -27.37
CA VAL A 445 -10.31 4.59 -26.27
C VAL A 445 -9.11 5.35 -26.84
N THR A 446 -8.89 6.57 -26.31
CA THR A 446 -7.69 7.36 -26.61
C THR A 446 -6.90 7.56 -25.34
N ILE A 447 -5.65 7.14 -25.35
CA ILE A 447 -4.69 7.37 -24.27
C ILE A 447 -3.78 8.51 -24.71
N LEU A 448 -3.77 9.60 -23.97
CA LEU A 448 -2.92 10.75 -24.28
C LEU A 448 -1.46 10.48 -23.91
N GLY A 449 -0.53 10.95 -24.74
CA GLY A 449 0.90 10.85 -24.48
C GLY A 449 1.29 11.61 -23.21
N GLN A 450 2.11 10.97 -22.38
CA GLN A 450 2.63 11.54 -21.13
C GLN A 450 4.16 11.39 -21.10
N PRO A 451 4.89 12.32 -20.44
CA PRO A 451 6.35 12.21 -20.29
C PRO A 451 6.79 10.93 -19.55
N ASP A 452 5.97 10.45 -18.60
CA ASP A 452 6.17 9.20 -17.90
C ASP A 452 5.09 8.19 -18.33
N PRO A 453 5.40 7.30 -19.28
CA PRO A 453 4.44 6.33 -19.77
C PRO A 453 4.03 5.28 -18.71
N ASP A 454 4.80 5.09 -17.65
CA ASP A 454 4.49 4.13 -16.57
C ASP A 454 3.30 4.56 -15.73
N SER A 455 2.98 5.85 -15.72
CA SER A 455 1.96 6.42 -14.86
C SER A 455 0.58 6.57 -15.52
N THR A 456 0.48 6.37 -16.86
CA THR A 456 -0.76 6.64 -17.60
C THR A 456 -1.03 5.55 -18.63
N GLY A 457 -2.26 5.02 -18.65
CA GLY A 457 -2.64 4.07 -19.68
C GLY A 457 -3.88 3.22 -19.38
N LEU A 458 -4.11 2.29 -20.30
CA LEU A 458 -5.18 1.29 -20.24
C LEU A 458 -4.60 -0.04 -19.75
N GLN A 459 -5.15 -0.59 -18.68
CA GLN A 459 -4.74 -1.86 -18.12
C GLN A 459 -5.82 -2.93 -18.33
N PHE A 460 -5.44 -4.06 -18.89
CA PHE A 460 -6.22 -5.29 -18.91
C PHE A 460 -5.78 -6.16 -17.72
N ASN A 461 -6.72 -6.56 -16.83
CA ASN A 461 -6.37 -7.23 -15.58
C ASN A 461 -7.39 -8.31 -15.19
N GLY A 462 -6.98 -9.56 -15.28
CA GLY A 462 -7.79 -10.73 -14.92
C GLY A 462 -8.90 -11.08 -15.92
N GLY A 463 -9.05 -12.35 -16.24
CA GLY A 463 -10.07 -12.84 -17.15
C GLY A 463 -9.87 -12.38 -18.59
N THR A 464 -10.97 -12.01 -19.25
CA THR A 464 -11.01 -11.59 -20.67
C THR A 464 -11.56 -10.16 -20.83
N PRO A 465 -10.90 -9.14 -20.24
CA PRO A 465 -11.33 -7.76 -20.40
C PRO A 465 -11.18 -7.29 -21.85
N ARG A 466 -12.11 -6.45 -22.32
CA ARG A 466 -12.09 -6.04 -23.73
C ARG A 466 -12.58 -4.62 -23.96
N VAL A 467 -12.09 -4.05 -25.04
CA VAL A 467 -12.58 -2.81 -25.64
C VAL A 467 -13.24 -3.17 -26.96
N ILE A 468 -14.50 -2.80 -27.11
CA ILE A 468 -15.25 -2.93 -28.37
C ILE A 468 -15.25 -1.56 -29.04
N GLY A 469 -14.21 -1.33 -29.83
CA GLY A 469 -13.88 -0.06 -30.46
C GLY A 469 -12.39 0.03 -30.75
N ASP A 470 -11.98 1.11 -31.37
CA ASP A 470 -10.57 1.37 -31.68
C ASP A 470 -9.82 1.88 -30.45
N VAL A 471 -8.53 1.51 -30.32
CA VAL A 471 -7.66 1.99 -29.27
C VAL A 471 -6.47 2.74 -29.89
N THR A 472 -6.34 4.02 -29.52
CA THR A 472 -5.15 4.81 -29.82
C THR A 472 -4.31 4.97 -28.56
N ASN A 473 -3.12 4.37 -28.58
CA ASN A 473 -2.17 4.40 -27.46
C ASN A 473 -1.10 5.46 -27.69
N GLY A 474 -1.17 6.55 -26.93
CA GLY A 474 -0.14 7.60 -26.87
C GLY A 474 0.77 7.51 -25.64
N SER A 475 0.49 6.60 -24.68
CA SER A 475 1.29 6.40 -23.47
C SER A 475 1.50 4.90 -23.23
N SER A 476 0.61 4.20 -22.50
CA SER A 476 0.81 2.79 -22.23
C SER A 476 -0.46 1.94 -22.30
N VAL A 477 -0.27 0.70 -22.79
CA VAL A 477 -1.21 -0.42 -22.62
C VAL A 477 -0.54 -1.47 -21.76
N PHE A 478 -1.21 -1.93 -20.69
CA PHE A 478 -0.65 -2.84 -19.68
C PHE A 478 -1.29 -4.23 -19.79
N LEU A 479 -0.45 -5.24 -19.94
CA LEU A 479 -0.74 -6.68 -19.88
C LEU A 479 0.19 -7.33 -18.85
N THR A 480 0.01 -7.00 -17.58
CA THR A 480 0.98 -7.32 -16.53
C THR A 480 0.50 -8.42 -15.57
N THR A 481 -0.61 -9.08 -15.88
CA THR A 481 -1.23 -10.07 -15.00
C THR A 481 -1.34 -11.42 -15.69
N ALA A 482 -1.05 -12.50 -14.96
CA ALA A 482 -1.25 -13.87 -15.42
C ALA A 482 -2.72 -14.14 -15.79
N ASN A 483 -2.92 -15.04 -16.74
CA ASN A 483 -4.27 -15.51 -17.17
C ASN A 483 -5.21 -14.37 -17.60
N THR A 484 -4.65 -13.27 -18.09
CA THR A 484 -5.41 -12.18 -18.70
C THR A 484 -5.27 -12.24 -20.20
N THR A 485 -6.40 -12.23 -20.92
CA THR A 485 -6.42 -12.01 -22.36
C THR A 485 -7.09 -10.67 -22.64
N GLY A 486 -6.27 -9.63 -22.83
CA GLY A 486 -6.74 -8.32 -23.26
C GLY A 486 -7.15 -8.35 -24.72
N THR A 487 -8.38 -7.92 -25.05
CA THR A 487 -8.89 -7.91 -26.41
C THR A 487 -9.35 -6.52 -26.82
N ILE A 488 -8.97 -6.10 -28.02
CA ILE A 488 -9.47 -4.92 -28.73
C ILE A 488 -10.28 -5.41 -29.92
N GLU A 489 -11.60 -5.28 -29.84
CA GLU A 489 -12.53 -5.57 -30.94
C GLU A 489 -12.65 -4.33 -31.82
N GLY A 490 -11.62 -4.03 -32.56
CA GLY A 490 -11.41 -2.86 -33.41
C GLY A 490 -9.95 -2.79 -33.85
N ASN A 491 -9.48 -1.61 -34.20
CA ASN A 491 -8.09 -1.36 -34.58
C ASN A 491 -7.25 -0.89 -33.37
N TYR A 492 -5.98 -1.22 -33.40
CA TYR A 492 -5.00 -0.74 -32.44
C TYR A 492 -3.96 0.14 -33.09
N THR A 493 -3.73 1.33 -32.59
CA THR A 493 -2.67 2.21 -33.03
C THR A 493 -1.77 2.59 -31.85
N GLN A 494 -0.51 2.16 -31.86
CA GLN A 494 0.50 2.62 -30.93
C GLN A 494 1.33 3.72 -31.57
N GLN A 495 1.42 4.87 -30.90
CA GLN A 495 2.14 6.05 -31.40
C GLN A 495 3.63 6.00 -31.04
N ALA A 496 4.42 6.82 -31.69
CA ALA A 496 5.82 7.05 -31.35
C ALA A 496 5.94 7.50 -29.86
N GLY A 497 6.84 6.89 -29.12
CA GLY A 497 7.00 7.14 -27.67
C GLY A 497 6.04 6.39 -26.76
N ALA A 498 4.96 5.82 -27.30
CA ALA A 498 4.05 4.95 -26.53
C ALA A 498 4.66 3.57 -26.31
N GLN A 499 4.13 2.86 -25.30
CA GLN A 499 4.64 1.57 -24.90
C GLN A 499 3.54 0.51 -24.75
N LEU A 500 3.87 -0.73 -25.10
CA LEU A 500 3.17 -1.90 -24.65
C LEU A 500 3.89 -2.47 -23.42
N MET A 501 3.26 -2.45 -22.27
CA MET A 501 3.82 -3.01 -21.04
C MET A 501 3.31 -4.42 -20.84
N ILE A 502 4.18 -5.40 -20.89
CA ILE A 502 3.82 -6.80 -20.81
C ILE A 502 4.65 -7.52 -19.74
N ALA A 503 3.99 -8.37 -18.94
CA ALA A 503 4.72 -9.32 -18.12
C ALA A 503 5.13 -10.55 -18.97
N LEU A 504 6.32 -11.07 -18.74
CA LEU A 504 6.74 -12.30 -19.40
C LEU A 504 5.84 -13.47 -19.01
N GLY A 505 5.39 -14.21 -20.00
CA GLY A 505 4.42 -15.28 -19.85
C GLY A 505 2.96 -14.80 -19.85
N ALA A 506 2.70 -13.50 -19.99
CA ALA A 506 1.35 -13.00 -20.22
C ALA A 506 0.88 -13.31 -21.66
N ASN A 507 -0.43 -13.38 -21.86
CA ASN A 507 -0.99 -13.54 -23.19
C ASN A 507 -0.75 -12.28 -24.03
N ALA A 508 -0.60 -12.45 -25.34
CA ALA A 508 -0.51 -11.36 -26.29
C ALA A 508 -1.80 -10.52 -26.30
N LEU A 509 -1.66 -9.22 -26.59
CA LEU A 509 -2.80 -8.36 -26.91
C LEU A 509 -3.50 -8.87 -28.16
N GLN A 510 -4.78 -9.17 -28.05
CA GLN A 510 -5.60 -9.62 -29.16
C GLN A 510 -6.27 -8.41 -29.82
N VAL A 511 -6.11 -8.24 -31.11
CA VAL A 511 -6.71 -7.17 -31.92
C VAL A 511 -7.52 -7.83 -33.04
N THR A 512 -8.82 -7.57 -33.11
CA THR A 512 -9.64 -8.17 -34.17
C THR A 512 -9.54 -7.45 -35.51
N GLY A 513 -9.18 -6.17 -35.49
CA GLY A 513 -8.91 -5.35 -36.67
C GLY A 513 -7.45 -5.34 -37.07
N ASN A 514 -6.98 -4.19 -37.52
CA ASN A 514 -5.61 -3.94 -37.86
C ASN A 514 -4.83 -3.38 -36.67
N ALA A 515 -3.54 -3.71 -36.58
CA ALA A 515 -2.63 -3.11 -35.63
C ALA A 515 -1.56 -2.29 -36.37
N LYS A 516 -1.41 -1.02 -36.00
CA LYS A 516 -0.32 -0.16 -36.41
C LYS A 516 0.55 0.13 -35.18
N ILE A 517 1.81 -0.27 -35.24
CA ILE A 517 2.72 -0.17 -34.11
C ILE A 517 3.92 0.75 -34.37
N ASP A 518 4.32 1.45 -33.33
CA ASP A 518 5.51 2.29 -33.21
C ASP A 518 5.94 2.30 -31.73
N GLY A 519 6.86 3.18 -31.33
CA GLY A 519 7.30 3.30 -29.93
C GLY A 519 8.01 2.06 -29.44
N GLY A 520 7.63 1.52 -28.29
CA GLY A 520 8.38 0.42 -27.69
C GLY A 520 7.56 -0.60 -26.92
N VAL A 521 8.29 -1.58 -26.39
CA VAL A 521 7.78 -2.58 -25.45
C VAL A 521 8.53 -2.45 -24.15
N ARG A 522 7.77 -2.53 -23.02
CA ARG A 522 8.36 -2.54 -21.70
C ARG A 522 7.96 -3.82 -20.96
N VAL A 523 8.96 -4.61 -20.60
CA VAL A 523 8.74 -5.81 -19.80
C VAL A 523 8.52 -5.39 -18.34
N HIS A 524 7.36 -5.69 -17.79
CA HIS A 524 6.96 -5.33 -16.43
C HIS A 524 6.69 -6.59 -15.61
N GLY A 525 7.75 -7.12 -15.01
CA GLY A 525 7.66 -8.32 -14.18
C GLY A 525 7.59 -9.62 -14.98
N MET A 526 7.38 -10.72 -14.26
CA MET A 526 7.26 -12.06 -14.82
C MET A 526 6.03 -12.76 -14.26
N VAL A 527 5.26 -13.36 -15.13
CA VAL A 527 4.15 -14.26 -14.77
C VAL A 527 4.65 -15.71 -14.77
N THR A 528 5.45 -16.08 -15.74
CA THR A 528 6.19 -17.35 -15.81
C THR A 528 7.50 -17.10 -16.55
N GLY A 529 8.60 -17.77 -16.14
CA GLY A 529 9.50 -17.94 -17.15
C GLY A 529 10.94 -17.77 -17.04
N TYR A 530 11.53 -18.82 -16.66
CA TYR A 530 12.89 -19.09 -17.01
C TYR A 530 13.06 -19.08 -18.54
N VAL A 531 14.04 -18.33 -19.05
CA VAL A 531 14.40 -18.31 -20.46
C VAL A 531 15.48 -19.35 -20.70
N PRO A 532 15.19 -20.45 -21.43
CA PRO A 532 16.16 -21.50 -21.67
C PRO A 532 17.23 -21.08 -22.72
N GLN A 533 18.30 -21.83 -22.84
CA GLN A 533 19.41 -21.54 -23.75
C GLN A 533 18.96 -21.52 -25.21
N ASN A 534 18.02 -22.35 -25.60
CA ASN A 534 17.45 -22.36 -26.96
C ASN A 534 16.49 -21.19 -27.23
N GLY A 535 16.34 -20.29 -26.25
CA GLY A 535 15.50 -19.11 -26.31
C GLY A 535 14.03 -19.37 -25.97
N ALA A 536 13.31 -18.28 -25.85
CA ALA A 536 11.87 -18.28 -25.65
C ALA A 536 11.23 -17.20 -26.54
N ARG A 537 9.97 -17.42 -26.91
CA ARG A 537 9.18 -16.43 -27.63
C ARG A 537 8.10 -15.89 -26.70
N GLN A 538 8.04 -14.57 -26.56
CA GLN A 538 6.95 -13.85 -25.91
C GLN A 538 6.13 -13.14 -26.97
N ASP A 539 4.94 -13.63 -27.22
CA ASP A 539 4.01 -12.95 -28.12
C ASP A 539 3.51 -11.65 -27.48
N LEU A 540 3.50 -10.58 -28.27
CA LEU A 540 3.17 -9.23 -27.83
C LEU A 540 1.78 -8.81 -28.34
N ILE A 541 1.56 -8.94 -29.64
CA ILE A 541 0.32 -8.55 -30.34
C ILE A 541 -0.02 -9.60 -31.37
N HIS A 542 -1.29 -9.96 -31.42
CA HIS A 542 -1.89 -10.69 -32.51
C HIS A 542 -2.99 -9.85 -33.13
N ALA A 543 -2.91 -9.53 -34.42
CA ALA A 543 -3.93 -8.83 -35.21
C ALA A 543 -4.58 -9.78 -36.19
N ALA A 544 -5.89 -9.98 -36.07
CA ALA A 544 -6.65 -10.84 -37.01
C ALA A 544 -6.67 -10.24 -38.43
N GLY A 545 -6.68 -8.91 -38.54
CA GLY A 545 -6.50 -8.20 -39.80
C GLY A 545 -5.03 -8.20 -40.25
N SER A 546 -4.36 -7.07 -40.15
CA SER A 546 -2.97 -6.90 -40.51
C SER A 546 -2.18 -6.17 -39.40
N LEU A 547 -0.89 -6.52 -39.30
CA LEU A 547 0.09 -5.78 -38.51
C LEU A 547 0.93 -4.90 -39.46
N SER A 548 1.12 -3.64 -39.11
CA SER A 548 1.96 -2.68 -39.84
C SER A 548 2.84 -1.86 -38.89
N GLY A 549 3.99 -1.41 -39.39
CA GLY A 549 4.99 -0.71 -38.57
C GLY A 549 5.87 -1.67 -37.78
N THR A 550 6.77 -1.11 -37.00
CA THR A 550 7.69 -1.84 -36.12
C THR A 550 7.93 -1.00 -34.86
N PHE A 551 8.26 -1.62 -33.74
CA PHE A 551 8.69 -0.89 -32.59
C PHE A 551 9.99 -0.16 -32.87
N SER A 552 10.00 1.16 -32.66
CA SER A 552 11.13 2.05 -32.98
C SER A 552 12.20 2.10 -31.89
N THR A 553 11.88 1.62 -30.67
CA THR A 553 12.82 1.57 -29.55
C THR A 553 13.06 0.13 -29.09
N PRO A 554 14.29 -0.22 -28.64
CA PRO A 554 14.55 -1.53 -28.05
C PRO A 554 13.62 -1.83 -26.88
N ALA A 555 13.38 -3.12 -26.63
CA ALA A 555 12.62 -3.53 -25.45
C ALA A 555 13.37 -3.13 -24.16
N THR A 556 12.63 -2.54 -23.24
CA THR A 556 13.15 -2.12 -21.94
C THR A 556 12.47 -2.88 -20.81
N SER A 557 12.97 -2.78 -19.59
CA SER A 557 12.33 -3.38 -18.41
C SER A 557 12.12 -2.37 -17.30
N THR A 558 10.91 -2.40 -16.66
CA THR A 558 10.61 -1.59 -15.48
C THR A 558 11.04 -2.30 -14.20
N GLY A 559 11.62 -1.55 -13.28
CA GLY A 559 12.07 -2.07 -11.99
C GLY A 559 13.34 -2.94 -12.06
N LEU A 560 13.79 -3.27 -13.27
CA LEU A 560 14.97 -4.06 -13.60
C LEU A 560 15.77 -3.26 -14.60
N GLN A 561 16.54 -2.27 -14.17
CA GLN A 561 17.41 -1.49 -15.06
C GLN A 561 18.54 -2.39 -15.57
N GLY A 562 18.38 -2.84 -16.82
CA GLY A 562 19.34 -3.67 -17.53
C GLY A 562 19.00 -5.17 -17.47
N LEU A 563 18.74 -5.76 -18.63
CA LEU A 563 18.66 -7.21 -18.81
C LEU A 563 20.08 -7.77 -18.72
N SER A 564 20.47 -8.32 -17.59
CA SER A 564 21.84 -8.77 -17.39
C SER A 564 22.10 -10.18 -17.92
N LEU A 565 21.10 -11.07 -17.88
CA LEU A 565 21.26 -12.47 -18.30
C LEU A 565 20.25 -12.91 -19.39
N VAL A 566 19.44 -11.99 -19.90
CA VAL A 566 18.57 -12.21 -21.06
C VAL A 566 18.70 -11.05 -22.03
N SER A 567 18.84 -11.32 -23.30
CA SER A 567 18.74 -10.37 -24.39
C SER A 567 17.42 -10.56 -25.13
N SER A 568 16.96 -9.53 -25.83
CA SER A 568 15.73 -9.59 -26.60
C SER A 568 15.87 -8.93 -27.96
N THR A 569 15.18 -9.50 -28.95
CA THR A 569 15.04 -8.92 -30.30
C THR A 569 13.58 -9.02 -30.72
N TYR A 570 13.12 -8.06 -31.51
CA TYR A 570 11.76 -8.13 -32.07
C TYR A 570 11.68 -9.08 -33.25
N GLY A 571 10.55 -9.77 -33.38
CA GLY A 571 10.14 -10.51 -34.53
C GLY A 571 8.76 -10.10 -35.00
N TYR A 572 8.51 -10.16 -36.31
CA TYR A 572 7.27 -9.72 -36.92
C TYR A 572 6.87 -10.64 -38.08
N ASP A 573 5.57 -10.82 -38.24
CA ASP A 573 4.95 -11.26 -39.49
C ASP A 573 3.76 -10.35 -39.82
N SER A 574 2.97 -10.71 -40.82
CA SER A 574 1.84 -9.88 -41.27
C SER A 574 0.70 -9.71 -40.25
N LYS A 575 0.74 -10.47 -39.14
CA LYS A 575 -0.30 -10.46 -38.10
C LYS A 575 0.23 -10.40 -36.69
N ASN A 576 1.49 -10.71 -36.46
CA ASN A 576 2.04 -10.89 -35.14
C ASN A 576 3.27 -10.04 -34.91
N ALA A 577 3.42 -9.58 -33.67
CA ALA A 577 4.67 -9.06 -33.14
C ALA A 577 5.05 -9.85 -31.90
N TRP A 578 6.33 -10.17 -31.74
CA TRP A 578 6.82 -10.91 -30.57
C TRP A 578 8.25 -10.48 -30.16
N LEU A 579 8.66 -10.85 -28.97
CA LEU A 579 10.05 -10.83 -28.52
C LEU A 579 10.64 -12.22 -28.62
N ASN A 580 11.79 -12.34 -29.30
CA ASN A 580 12.68 -13.47 -29.16
C ASN A 580 13.57 -13.18 -27.96
N LEU A 581 13.51 -14.01 -26.94
CA LEU A 581 14.30 -13.92 -25.72
C LEU A 581 15.46 -14.93 -25.81
N THR A 582 16.67 -14.50 -25.55
CA THR A 582 17.85 -15.36 -25.60
C THR A 582 18.61 -15.28 -24.30
N GLN A 583 18.96 -16.41 -23.72
CA GLN A 583 19.79 -16.48 -22.53
C GLN A 583 21.18 -15.96 -22.81
N VAL A 584 21.72 -15.10 -21.94
CA VAL A 584 23.10 -14.63 -21.95
C VAL A 584 23.90 -15.52 -21.01
N SER A 585 25.11 -15.93 -21.44
CA SER A 585 26.03 -16.70 -20.58
C SER A 585 26.35 -15.92 -19.30
N VAL A 586 26.05 -16.56 -18.16
CA VAL A 586 26.31 -15.97 -16.83
C VAL A 586 27.80 -15.74 -16.61
N THR A 587 28.65 -16.69 -17.07
CA THR A 587 30.09 -16.58 -16.93
C THR A 587 30.69 -15.48 -17.82
N ALA A 588 30.13 -15.29 -19.00
CA ALA A 588 30.54 -14.18 -19.88
C ALA A 588 30.12 -12.82 -19.28
N ALA A 589 28.90 -12.73 -18.77
CA ALA A 589 28.40 -11.52 -18.13
C ALA A 589 29.14 -11.16 -16.83
N ALA A 590 29.69 -12.16 -16.13
CA ALA A 590 30.48 -12.00 -14.92
C ALA A 590 31.98 -11.72 -15.19
N SER A 591 32.41 -11.63 -16.44
CA SER A 591 33.79 -11.30 -16.77
C SER A 591 34.18 -9.93 -16.22
N GLY A 592 35.27 -9.85 -15.47
CA GLY A 592 35.71 -8.62 -14.79
C GLY A 592 35.14 -8.39 -13.41
N LEU A 593 34.21 -9.23 -12.88
CA LEU A 593 33.78 -9.21 -11.50
C LEU A 593 34.81 -9.88 -10.58
N SER A 594 34.58 -9.83 -9.28
CA SER A 594 35.40 -10.49 -8.26
C SER A 594 35.47 -12.00 -8.49
N THR A 595 36.56 -12.63 -8.05
CA THR A 595 36.75 -14.10 -8.16
C THR A 595 35.62 -14.87 -7.50
N SER A 596 35.08 -14.36 -6.39
CA SER A 596 33.94 -14.93 -5.70
C SER A 596 32.62 -14.86 -6.53
N ALA A 597 32.40 -13.73 -7.20
CA ALA A 597 31.24 -13.58 -8.11
C ALA A 597 31.40 -14.44 -9.37
N GLN A 598 32.63 -14.60 -9.90
CA GLN A 598 32.93 -15.48 -11.04
C GLN A 598 32.69 -16.98 -10.69
N ALA A 599 33.11 -17.41 -9.52
CA ALA A 599 32.83 -18.78 -9.03
C ALA A 599 31.31 -19.01 -8.86
N ALA A 600 30.59 -18.04 -8.33
CA ALA A 600 29.12 -18.08 -8.26
C ALA A 600 28.50 -18.12 -9.68
N ALA A 601 29.03 -17.36 -10.64
CA ALA A 601 28.56 -17.37 -12.02
C ALA A 601 28.72 -18.75 -12.69
N GLN A 602 29.82 -19.45 -12.42
CA GLN A 602 30.00 -20.84 -12.89
C GLN A 602 28.92 -21.76 -12.34
N ARG A 603 28.61 -21.65 -11.04
CA ARG A 603 27.58 -22.42 -10.37
C ARG A 603 26.19 -22.11 -10.93
N VAL A 604 25.88 -20.82 -11.14
CA VAL A 604 24.62 -20.39 -11.74
C VAL A 604 24.53 -20.88 -13.20
N GLN A 605 25.60 -20.78 -13.98
CA GLN A 605 25.61 -21.30 -15.34
C GLN A 605 25.38 -22.81 -15.38
N GLY A 606 25.96 -23.56 -14.45
CA GLY A 606 25.73 -25.00 -14.30
C GLY A 606 24.27 -25.29 -13.93
N ALA A 607 23.69 -24.50 -13.04
CA ALA A 607 22.28 -24.61 -12.66
C ALA A 607 21.33 -24.34 -13.83
N PHE A 608 21.66 -23.35 -14.66
CA PHE A 608 20.87 -23.05 -15.86
C PHE A 608 20.99 -24.18 -16.89
N ALA A 609 22.14 -24.79 -17.06
CA ALA A 609 22.32 -25.95 -17.94
C ALA A 609 21.48 -27.16 -17.49
N VAL A 610 21.33 -27.38 -16.17
CA VAL A 610 20.43 -28.41 -15.61
C VAL A 610 18.97 -28.09 -15.88
N LEU A 611 18.57 -26.80 -15.73
CA LEU A 611 17.21 -26.34 -16.05
C LEU A 611 16.90 -26.47 -17.54
N ASP A 612 17.86 -26.16 -18.41
CA ASP A 612 17.71 -26.28 -19.86
C ASP A 612 17.46 -27.72 -20.30
N GLY A 613 18.12 -28.67 -19.63
CA GLY A 613 17.92 -30.12 -19.86
C GLY A 613 16.69 -30.72 -19.19
N ASN A 614 15.99 -29.97 -18.32
CA ASN A 614 14.85 -30.50 -17.55
C ASN A 614 13.64 -29.54 -17.50
N PRO A 615 12.76 -29.56 -18.51
CA PRO A 615 11.58 -28.70 -18.58
C PRO A 615 10.65 -28.78 -17.34
N GLY A 616 10.56 -29.95 -16.70
CA GLY A 616 9.75 -30.12 -15.49
C GLY A 616 10.28 -29.31 -14.30
N LEU A 617 11.58 -29.09 -14.24
CA LEU A 617 12.21 -28.29 -13.19
C LEU A 617 12.02 -26.78 -13.41
N GLN A 618 11.82 -26.33 -14.66
CA GLN A 618 11.60 -24.92 -15.00
C GLN A 618 10.30 -24.37 -14.35
N GLY A 619 9.27 -25.19 -14.20
CA GLY A 619 8.01 -24.84 -13.51
C GLY A 619 8.07 -24.92 -11.97
N SER A 620 9.19 -25.36 -11.38
CA SER A 620 9.38 -25.45 -9.94
C SER A 620 9.70 -24.10 -9.29
N GLN A 621 9.69 -24.06 -7.94
CA GLN A 621 10.15 -22.89 -7.19
C GLN A 621 11.62 -22.54 -7.52
N PHE A 622 12.47 -23.54 -7.79
CA PHE A 622 13.83 -23.31 -8.23
C PHE A 622 13.88 -22.65 -9.60
N GLY A 623 13.07 -23.11 -10.55
CA GLY A 623 12.96 -22.50 -11.88
C GLY A 623 12.44 -21.06 -11.81
N ALA A 624 11.47 -20.78 -10.96
CA ALA A 624 10.97 -19.42 -10.73
C ALA A 624 12.05 -18.50 -10.13
N ALA A 625 12.86 -19.00 -9.19
CA ALA A 625 13.98 -18.26 -8.61
C ALA A 625 15.11 -18.03 -9.63
N ALA A 626 15.38 -19.03 -10.48
CA ALA A 626 16.33 -18.90 -11.61
C ALA A 626 15.86 -17.86 -12.62
N ALA A 627 14.57 -17.86 -12.93
CA ALA A 627 13.96 -16.84 -13.75
C ALA A 627 14.12 -15.43 -13.14
N ALA A 628 13.84 -15.27 -11.84
CA ALA A 628 14.06 -14.01 -11.14
C ALA A 628 15.52 -13.54 -11.24
N LEU A 629 16.48 -14.46 -11.14
CA LEU A 629 17.92 -14.15 -11.29
C LEU A 629 18.27 -13.73 -12.72
N GLN A 630 17.65 -14.33 -13.74
CA GLN A 630 17.86 -13.92 -15.14
C GLN A 630 17.45 -12.45 -15.38
N TRP A 631 16.49 -11.95 -14.63
CA TRP A 631 15.96 -10.59 -14.71
C TRP A 631 16.47 -9.68 -13.58
N THR A 632 17.72 -9.89 -13.13
CA THR A 632 18.33 -9.05 -12.09
C THR A 632 18.46 -7.61 -12.57
N GLY A 633 17.91 -6.68 -11.79
CA GLY A 633 17.98 -5.25 -12.07
C GLY A 633 19.32 -4.61 -11.67
N GLY A 634 19.46 -3.31 -11.96
CA GLY A 634 20.63 -2.54 -11.57
C GLY A 634 21.87 -2.73 -12.49
N GLY A 635 21.66 -3.33 -13.67
CA GLY A 635 22.74 -3.52 -14.63
C GLY A 635 23.86 -4.40 -14.08
N GLN A 636 25.11 -4.07 -14.44
CA GLN A 636 26.28 -4.86 -14.03
C GLN A 636 26.49 -4.89 -12.51
N GLN A 637 26.13 -3.80 -11.80
CA GLN A 637 26.23 -3.76 -10.34
C GLN A 637 25.21 -4.71 -9.69
N GLY A 638 23.96 -4.71 -10.14
CA GLY A 638 22.94 -5.62 -9.60
C GLY A 638 23.28 -7.09 -9.85
N LEU A 639 23.85 -7.42 -11.03
CA LEU A 639 24.37 -8.75 -11.31
C LEU A 639 25.54 -9.10 -10.37
N ALA A 640 26.49 -8.18 -10.17
CA ALA A 640 27.60 -8.37 -9.25
C ALA A 640 27.11 -8.64 -7.82
N ASP A 641 26.14 -7.87 -7.35
CA ASP A 641 25.56 -8.02 -6.00
C ASP A 641 24.83 -9.36 -5.85
N SER A 642 24.05 -9.76 -6.86
CA SER A 642 23.37 -11.07 -6.87
C SER A 642 24.37 -12.23 -6.85
N LEU A 643 25.35 -12.21 -7.74
CA LEU A 643 26.40 -13.24 -7.79
C LEU A 643 27.24 -13.26 -6.52
N GLN A 644 27.55 -12.09 -5.95
CA GLN A 644 28.26 -12.00 -4.67
C GLN A 644 27.46 -12.63 -3.53
N SER A 645 26.13 -12.39 -3.49
CA SER A 645 25.26 -13.03 -2.52
C SER A 645 25.21 -14.56 -2.66
N LEU A 646 25.38 -15.07 -3.88
CA LEU A 646 25.41 -16.51 -4.18
C LEU A 646 26.82 -17.14 -4.02
N SER A 647 27.84 -16.35 -3.75
CA SER A 647 29.24 -16.82 -3.76
C SER A 647 29.58 -17.79 -2.63
N GLY A 648 28.91 -17.67 -1.47
CA GLY A 648 29.22 -18.44 -0.29
C GLY A 648 30.46 -17.97 0.48
N GLN A 649 30.92 -16.74 0.22
CA GLN A 649 32.09 -16.15 0.87
C GLN A 649 32.02 -16.17 2.41
N ALA A 650 30.81 -16.18 3.00
CA ALA A 650 30.61 -16.30 4.44
C ALA A 650 31.16 -17.62 5.00
N HIS A 651 31.08 -18.72 4.24
CA HIS A 651 31.65 -20.02 4.63
C HIS A 651 33.18 -19.96 4.62
N ALA A 652 33.78 -19.41 3.55
CA ALA A 652 35.24 -19.24 3.45
C ALA A 652 35.81 -18.36 4.56
N ARG A 653 35.11 -17.26 4.89
CA ARG A 653 35.50 -16.37 5.97
C ARG A 653 35.43 -17.04 7.35
N ALA A 654 34.40 -17.83 7.60
CA ALA A 654 34.29 -18.55 8.86
C ALA A 654 35.42 -19.59 9.03
N GLU A 655 35.87 -20.19 7.93
CA GLU A 655 37.04 -21.08 7.95
C GLU A 655 38.33 -20.30 8.25
N ALA A 656 38.55 -19.14 7.66
CA ALA A 656 39.68 -18.27 7.98
C ALA A 656 39.69 -17.87 9.46
N ALA A 657 38.53 -17.55 10.06
CA ALA A 657 38.40 -17.22 11.48
C ALA A 657 38.81 -18.40 12.39
N THR A 658 38.60 -19.64 11.94
CA THR A 658 39.07 -20.84 12.67
C THR A 658 40.61 -20.87 12.71
N PHE A 659 41.30 -20.64 11.60
CA PHE A 659 42.79 -20.58 11.57
C PHE A 659 43.31 -19.43 12.44
N ASP A 660 42.68 -18.26 12.38
CA ASP A 660 43.09 -17.11 13.21
C ASP A 660 42.94 -17.38 14.71
N SER A 661 41.89 -18.07 15.09
CA SER A 661 41.62 -18.52 16.47
C SER A 661 42.68 -19.49 16.98
N ILE A 662 43.13 -20.43 16.12
CA ILE A 662 44.18 -21.39 16.44
C ILE A 662 45.53 -20.66 16.61
N ASP A 663 45.81 -19.71 15.72
CA ASP A 663 47.05 -18.89 15.79
C ASP A 663 47.10 -18.01 17.07
N MET A 664 45.94 -17.45 17.48
CA MET A 664 45.82 -16.70 18.76
C MET A 664 46.21 -17.58 19.93
N SER A 665 45.75 -18.83 19.94
CA SER A 665 46.00 -19.77 21.00
C SER A 665 47.46 -20.18 21.05
N ARG A 666 48.11 -20.39 19.88
CA ARG A 666 49.56 -20.66 19.78
C ARG A 666 50.37 -19.51 20.39
N ARG A 667 50.01 -18.28 20.04
CA ARG A 667 50.72 -17.07 20.55
C ARG A 667 50.53 -16.93 22.06
N ALA A 668 49.29 -17.17 22.59
CA ALA A 668 49.02 -17.07 24.00
C ALA A 668 49.89 -18.03 24.85
N ILE A 669 50.15 -19.25 24.35
CA ILE A 669 51.04 -20.23 25.01
C ILE A 669 52.50 -19.77 24.89
N ALA A 670 52.94 -19.27 23.71
CA ALA A 670 54.30 -18.77 23.57
C ALA A 670 54.57 -17.57 24.50
N GLU A 671 53.64 -16.64 24.61
CA GLU A 671 53.68 -15.55 25.57
C GLU A 671 53.72 -16.04 27.03
N ARG A 672 52.93 -17.09 27.35
CA ARG A 672 52.95 -17.72 28.67
C ARG A 672 54.33 -18.28 28.96
N PHE A 673 54.91 -19.01 28.02
CA PHE A 673 56.26 -19.56 28.16
C PHE A 673 57.30 -18.51 28.41
N ASP A 674 57.29 -17.39 27.66
CA ASP A 674 58.18 -16.26 27.84
C ASP A 674 58.05 -15.61 29.21
N ARG A 675 56.82 -15.47 29.72
CA ARG A 675 56.54 -14.90 31.05
C ARG A 675 57.10 -15.80 32.16
N VAL A 676 56.88 -17.10 32.04
CA VAL A 676 57.39 -18.10 33.04
C VAL A 676 58.89 -18.16 33.00
N GLN A 677 59.50 -18.03 31.84
CA GLN A 677 60.96 -17.92 31.75
C GLN A 677 61.54 -16.69 32.44
N ALA A 678 60.86 -15.53 32.23
CA ALA A 678 61.28 -14.27 32.86
C ALA A 678 61.04 -14.24 34.38
N ALA A 679 60.06 -15.00 34.86
CA ALA A 679 59.68 -15.07 36.29
C ALA A 679 59.21 -16.48 36.66
N PRO A 680 60.09 -17.42 36.99
CA PRO A 680 59.75 -18.82 37.29
C PRO A 680 58.73 -19.03 38.41
N ARG A 681 58.57 -18.05 39.30
CA ARG A 681 57.54 -18.02 40.34
C ARG A 681 56.12 -18.00 39.80
N LEU A 682 55.90 -17.66 38.48
CA LEU A 682 54.62 -17.68 37.83
C LEU A 682 54.20 -19.02 37.34
N ARG A 683 55.00 -20.10 37.54
CA ARG A 683 54.61 -21.47 37.19
C ARG A 683 53.42 -21.90 38.01
N GLY A 684 52.51 -22.62 37.39
CA GLY A 684 51.28 -23.09 38.03
C GLY A 684 50.08 -22.92 37.17
N THR A 685 48.93 -22.76 37.82
CA THR A 685 47.64 -22.50 37.12
C THR A 685 47.67 -21.06 36.54
N TRP A 686 47.17 -20.92 35.31
CA TRP A 686 47.10 -19.65 34.64
C TRP A 686 45.83 -19.50 33.81
N GLN A 687 45.42 -18.27 33.58
CA GLN A 687 44.33 -17.92 32.71
C GLN A 687 44.72 -16.72 31.85
N SER A 688 44.30 -16.70 30.62
CA SER A 688 44.49 -15.61 29.67
C SER A 688 43.21 -15.39 28.86
N ALA A 689 42.84 -14.15 28.73
CA ALA A 689 41.82 -13.78 27.75
C ALA A 689 42.43 -13.91 26.35
N LEU A 690 41.69 -14.62 25.49
CA LEU A 690 41.97 -14.64 24.07
C LEU A 690 41.05 -13.63 23.42
N GLY A 691 41.51 -12.86 22.51
CA GLY A 691 40.60 -12.13 21.72
C GLY A 691 40.94 -10.72 21.47
N GLU A 692 40.24 -10.31 20.54
CA GLU A 692 40.45 -9.17 19.69
C GLU A 692 39.08 -8.46 19.64
N ALA A 693 39.01 -7.31 20.31
CA ALA A 693 38.01 -6.30 20.01
C ALA A 693 38.61 -5.39 18.93
N GLY A 694 38.19 -5.56 17.69
CA GLY A 694 38.72 -4.71 16.63
C GLY A 694 38.13 -5.12 15.27
N GLN A 695 38.06 -4.17 14.37
CA GLN A 695 37.64 -4.40 13.00
C GLN A 695 38.77 -5.10 12.23
N GLY A 696 38.68 -6.41 12.06
CA GLY A 696 39.43 -7.11 11.03
C GLY A 696 38.70 -6.91 9.69
N SER A 697 39.36 -6.44 8.68
CA SER A 697 38.80 -6.35 7.32
C SER A 697 39.23 -7.55 6.52
N PHE A 698 38.28 -8.43 6.19
CA PHE A 698 38.45 -9.42 5.15
C PHE A 698 37.54 -9.00 4.00
N ALA A 699 38.11 -8.46 2.92
CA ALA A 699 37.35 -8.02 1.74
C ALA A 699 36.11 -7.16 2.10
N GLY A 700 36.24 -6.21 3.02
CA GLY A 700 35.15 -5.35 3.44
C GLY A 700 34.23 -5.88 4.54
N ASN A 701 34.57 -7.03 5.15
CA ASN A 701 33.75 -7.67 6.18
C ASN A 701 34.36 -7.56 7.58
N THR A 702 33.52 -7.39 8.60
CA THR A 702 33.95 -7.32 10.01
C THR A 702 33.92 -8.73 10.63
N ALA A 703 34.97 -9.10 11.35
CA ALA A 703 35.00 -10.28 12.21
C ALA A 703 35.50 -9.89 13.59
N ASP A 704 34.82 -10.38 14.62
CA ASP A 704 35.19 -10.19 16.02
C ASP A 704 35.35 -11.56 16.68
N SER A 705 36.55 -11.86 17.18
CA SER A 705 36.84 -13.13 17.83
C SER A 705 37.27 -12.90 19.28
N ARG A 706 36.58 -13.54 20.21
CA ARG A 706 36.83 -13.42 21.66
C ARG A 706 36.86 -14.79 22.33
N GLY A 707 37.69 -14.95 23.34
CA GLY A 707 37.75 -16.17 24.07
C GLY A 707 38.57 -16.13 25.33
N TRP A 708 38.82 -17.29 25.83
CA TRP A 708 39.67 -17.47 27.01
C TRP A 708 40.48 -18.79 26.88
N MET A 709 41.59 -18.83 27.54
CA MET A 709 42.41 -20.03 27.73
C MET A 709 42.86 -20.12 29.18
N ALA A 710 42.77 -21.31 29.75
CA ALA A 710 43.29 -21.57 31.08
C ALA A 710 44.16 -22.82 31.04
N GLY A 711 45.23 -22.89 31.79
CA GLY A 711 46.13 -23.98 31.78
C GLY A 711 46.89 -24.20 33.10
N GLN A 712 47.62 -25.29 33.11
CA GLN A 712 48.49 -25.69 34.24
C GLN A 712 49.89 -25.97 33.73
N ASP A 713 50.87 -25.31 34.27
CA ASP A 713 52.30 -25.56 34.05
C ASP A 713 52.83 -26.59 35.04
N LEU A 714 53.64 -27.45 34.56
CA LEU A 714 54.38 -28.46 35.31
C LEU A 714 55.88 -28.32 35.04
N PRO A 715 56.75 -28.41 36.02
CA PRO A 715 58.16 -28.38 35.80
C PRO A 715 58.63 -29.65 35.10
N LEU A 716 59.52 -29.49 34.11
CA LEU A 716 60.17 -30.62 33.42
C LEU A 716 61.68 -30.53 33.60
N GLY A 717 62.16 -31.06 34.70
CA GLY A 717 63.53 -30.87 35.20
C GLY A 717 63.81 -29.43 35.63
N SER A 718 65.10 -29.02 35.68
CA SER A 718 65.48 -27.67 36.13
C SER A 718 65.22 -26.57 35.09
N ASN A 719 65.25 -26.92 33.82
CA ASN A 719 65.24 -25.97 32.69
C ASN A 719 64.03 -26.13 31.78
N GLY A 720 63.14 -27.08 32.05
CA GLY A 720 62.00 -27.38 31.25
C GLY A 720 60.67 -27.01 31.91
N LEU A 721 59.71 -26.79 31.08
CA LEU A 721 58.33 -26.56 31.39
C LEU A 721 57.46 -27.39 30.44
N MET A 722 56.48 -28.08 31.00
CA MET A 722 55.41 -28.70 30.19
C MET A 722 54.05 -28.21 30.77
N GLY A 723 53.04 -28.30 29.97
CA GLY A 723 51.73 -27.89 30.45
C GLY A 723 50.59 -28.34 29.55
N VAL A 724 49.41 -28.23 30.12
CA VAL A 724 48.15 -28.43 29.40
C VAL A 724 47.32 -27.15 29.52
N ALA A 725 46.60 -26.84 28.48
CA ALA A 725 45.66 -25.71 28.45
C ALA A 725 44.38 -26.09 27.73
N PHE A 726 43.29 -25.49 28.14
CA PHE A 726 41.98 -25.59 27.52
C PHE A 726 41.47 -24.18 27.25
N GLY A 727 40.71 -24.02 26.18
CA GLY A 727 40.17 -22.74 25.84
C GLY A 727 38.93 -22.82 24.95
N GLU A 728 38.20 -21.69 24.93
CA GLU A 728 37.06 -21.50 24.06
C GLU A 728 37.22 -20.14 23.38
N THR A 729 36.94 -20.11 22.07
CA THR A 729 36.80 -18.86 21.29
C THR A 729 35.45 -18.81 20.65
N ARG A 730 34.91 -17.59 20.52
CA ARG A 730 33.68 -17.29 19.81
C ARG A 730 33.98 -16.22 18.80
N SER A 731 33.60 -16.45 17.57
CA SER A 731 33.76 -15.48 16.49
C SER A 731 32.39 -15.07 15.95
N ASN A 732 32.19 -13.76 15.78
CA ASN A 732 31.02 -13.21 15.10
C ASN A 732 31.50 -12.53 13.84
N GLY A 733 30.83 -12.77 12.73
CA GLY A 733 31.12 -12.15 11.45
C GLY A 733 29.87 -11.54 10.84
N GLY A 734 30.00 -10.38 10.18
CA GLY A 734 28.98 -9.74 9.36
C GLY A 734 29.50 -9.44 7.97
N SER A 735 28.63 -9.27 6.99
CA SER A 735 28.98 -8.87 5.62
C SER A 735 28.63 -7.41 5.41
N SER A 736 29.43 -6.69 4.60
CA SER A 736 29.11 -5.35 4.12
C SER A 736 27.88 -5.30 3.23
N PHE A 737 27.44 -6.44 2.70
CA PHE A 737 26.20 -6.64 1.95
C PHE A 737 24.96 -6.82 2.82
N GLY A 738 24.96 -6.31 4.04
CA GLY A 738 23.75 -5.96 4.77
C GLY A 738 22.87 -7.11 5.27
N GLY A 739 23.39 -8.33 5.46
CA GLY A 739 22.51 -9.39 5.96
C GLY A 739 23.17 -10.65 6.49
N ASP A 740 24.40 -10.92 6.06
CA ASP A 740 25.11 -12.14 6.48
C ASP A 740 25.56 -12.04 7.93
N ARG A 741 25.27 -13.06 8.72
CA ARG A 741 25.70 -13.19 10.10
C ARG A 741 26.30 -14.57 10.32
N GLY A 742 27.55 -14.60 10.81
CA GLY A 742 28.22 -15.82 11.21
C GLY A 742 28.43 -15.85 12.73
N ARG A 743 28.24 -17.01 13.33
CA ARG A 743 28.55 -17.27 14.73
C ARG A 743 29.29 -18.58 14.82
N ASP A 744 30.55 -18.53 15.24
CA ASP A 744 31.40 -19.69 15.45
C ASP A 744 31.72 -19.84 16.93
N ARG A 745 31.72 -21.08 17.40
CA ARG A 745 32.20 -21.45 18.72
C ARG A 745 33.23 -22.56 18.55
N GLN A 746 34.44 -22.33 19.07
CA GLN A 746 35.55 -23.26 19.01
C GLN A 746 36.03 -23.60 20.41
N ALA A 747 36.10 -24.90 20.71
CA ALA A 747 36.67 -25.45 21.94
C ALA A 747 37.97 -26.20 21.61
N GLN A 748 38.98 -26.03 22.43
CA GLN A 748 40.29 -26.58 22.17
C GLN A 748 41.05 -27.03 23.43
N ALA A 749 41.93 -28.00 23.24
CA ALA A 749 42.93 -28.43 24.19
C ALA A 749 44.31 -28.27 23.58
N GLN A 750 45.27 -27.88 24.37
CA GLN A 750 46.66 -27.67 23.97
C GLN A 750 47.59 -28.37 24.94
N LEU A 751 48.57 -29.05 24.39
CA LEU A 751 49.76 -29.57 25.08
C LEU A 751 50.99 -28.72 24.69
N TYR A 752 51.81 -28.35 25.62
CA TYR A 752 53.02 -27.63 25.31
C TYR A 752 54.18 -28.06 26.20
N ALA A 753 55.36 -28.03 25.60
CA ALA A 753 56.58 -28.30 26.31
C ALA A 753 57.70 -27.39 25.82
N GLY A 754 58.42 -26.77 26.74
CA GLY A 754 59.53 -25.87 26.38
C GLY A 754 60.72 -26.08 27.26
N TRP A 755 61.89 -25.89 26.69
CA TRP A 755 63.19 -25.98 27.34
C TRP A 755 63.99 -24.69 27.19
N THR A 756 64.70 -24.36 28.26
CA THR A 756 65.70 -23.28 28.22
C THR A 756 67.11 -23.84 28.22
N LEU A 757 67.96 -23.41 27.31
CA LEU A 757 69.33 -23.76 27.13
C LEU A 757 70.22 -22.50 27.27
N GLY A 758 70.44 -22.10 28.51
CA GLY A 758 71.12 -20.80 28.78
C GLY A 758 70.21 -19.61 28.40
N ARG A 759 70.58 -18.89 27.39
CA ARG A 759 69.81 -17.78 26.79
C ARG A 759 68.93 -18.23 25.61
N GLY A 760 69.14 -19.46 25.11
CA GLY A 760 68.30 -20.04 24.07
C GLY A 760 67.13 -20.77 24.65
N TYR A 761 66.09 -21.00 23.85
CA TYR A 761 64.95 -21.84 24.20
C TYR A 761 64.38 -22.58 22.99
N ALA A 762 63.66 -23.67 23.29
CA ALA A 762 62.82 -24.36 22.32
C ALA A 762 61.45 -24.55 22.94
N LEU A 763 60.38 -24.35 22.18
CA LEU A 763 58.98 -24.54 22.55
C LEU A 763 58.28 -25.39 21.51
N ALA A 764 57.64 -26.47 21.91
CA ALA A 764 56.78 -27.28 21.06
C ALA A 764 55.34 -27.19 21.61
N GLN A 765 54.42 -27.11 20.73
CA GLN A 765 52.97 -27.05 21.07
C GLN A 765 52.19 -28.02 20.16
N PHE A 766 51.21 -28.68 20.72
CA PHE A 766 50.25 -29.53 19.98
C PHE A 766 48.83 -29.16 20.46
N GLY A 767 47.98 -28.82 19.51
CA GLY A 767 46.59 -28.41 19.76
C GLY A 767 45.60 -29.35 19.05
N SER A 768 44.46 -29.59 19.67
CA SER A 768 43.32 -30.25 19.06
C SER A 768 42.02 -29.63 19.56
N GLY A 769 41.03 -29.57 18.70
CA GLY A 769 39.75 -29.00 19.06
C GLY A 769 38.66 -29.29 18.05
N GLN A 770 37.50 -28.76 18.40
CA GLN A 770 36.28 -28.84 17.58
C GLN A 770 35.64 -27.46 17.51
N PHE A 771 34.90 -27.23 16.44
CA PHE A 771 34.10 -25.99 16.29
C PHE A 771 32.69 -26.31 15.83
N THR A 772 31.78 -25.41 16.17
CA THR A 772 30.42 -25.36 15.64
C THR A 772 30.18 -24.00 15.03
N ARG A 773 29.48 -23.98 13.89
CA ARG A 773 29.28 -22.84 13.05
C ARG A 773 27.80 -22.66 12.71
N ALA A 774 27.28 -21.46 12.84
CA ALA A 774 25.95 -21.09 12.39
C ALA A 774 26.08 -19.88 11.47
N LEU A 775 25.58 -20.00 10.27
CA LEU A 775 25.58 -18.95 9.26
C LEU A 775 24.17 -18.64 8.82
N ASP A 776 23.81 -17.35 8.83
CA ASP A 776 22.61 -16.79 8.25
C ASP A 776 23.03 -15.84 7.14
N ARG A 777 22.55 -16.06 5.91
CA ARG A 777 22.90 -15.28 4.74
C ARG A 777 21.67 -14.78 4.03
N GLN A 778 21.80 -13.73 3.23
CA GLN A 778 20.78 -13.24 2.30
C GLN A 778 21.20 -13.46 0.86
N LEU A 779 20.31 -14.08 0.09
CA LEU A 779 20.44 -14.26 -1.35
C LEU A 779 19.66 -13.17 -2.08
N LEU A 780 20.25 -12.53 -3.07
CA LEU A 780 19.59 -11.58 -3.94
C LEU A 780 19.23 -12.28 -5.26
N LEU A 781 17.94 -12.55 -5.46
CA LEU A 781 17.42 -13.21 -6.66
C LEU A 781 16.42 -12.25 -7.33
N GLY A 782 16.84 -11.60 -8.38
CA GLY A 782 16.07 -10.52 -8.99
C GLY A 782 15.92 -9.33 -8.05
N ALA A 783 14.70 -8.87 -7.86
CA ALA A 783 14.37 -7.80 -6.90
C ALA A 783 14.19 -8.30 -5.46
N GLY A 784 14.22 -9.61 -5.23
CA GLY A 784 13.95 -10.21 -3.93
C GLY A 784 15.20 -10.52 -3.11
N ALA A 785 15.11 -10.38 -1.79
CA ALA A 785 16.12 -10.82 -0.83
C ALA A 785 15.56 -11.99 0.00
N TYR A 786 16.29 -13.12 0.02
CA TYR A 786 15.82 -14.37 0.62
C TYR A 786 16.84 -14.92 1.61
N GLY A 787 16.38 -15.19 2.83
CA GLY A 787 17.23 -15.76 3.87
C GLY A 787 17.57 -17.24 3.63
N VAL A 788 18.82 -17.60 3.89
CA VAL A 788 19.26 -18.99 4.01
C VAL A 788 20.07 -19.17 5.28
N SER A 789 20.03 -20.37 5.87
CA SER A 789 20.77 -20.67 7.08
C SER A 789 21.41 -22.04 7.03
N ALA A 790 22.59 -22.17 7.63
CA ALA A 790 23.27 -23.45 7.80
C ALA A 790 23.86 -23.57 9.20
N ARG A 791 23.90 -24.84 9.70
CA ARG A 791 24.62 -25.19 10.92
C ARG A 791 25.45 -26.44 10.65
N TYR A 792 26.74 -26.37 10.94
CA TYR A 792 27.67 -27.49 10.76
C TYR A 792 28.85 -27.31 11.71
N GLY A 793 29.73 -28.29 11.75
CA GLY A 793 30.88 -28.30 12.63
C GLY A 793 32.14 -28.76 11.95
N GLY A 794 33.09 -29.12 12.77
CA GLY A 794 34.35 -29.67 12.34
C GLY A 794 35.32 -29.81 13.48
N ARG A 795 36.47 -30.31 13.16
CA ARG A 795 37.59 -30.49 14.08
C ARG A 795 38.90 -30.00 13.49
N PHE A 796 39.84 -29.75 14.36
CA PHE A 796 41.18 -29.32 13.91
C PHE A 796 42.28 -29.95 14.78
N SER A 797 43.47 -29.99 14.21
CA SER A 797 44.69 -30.29 14.94
C SER A 797 45.78 -29.31 14.48
N SER A 798 46.61 -28.90 15.41
CA SER A 798 47.76 -28.02 15.12
C SER A 798 49.00 -28.49 15.83
N ALA A 799 50.13 -28.30 15.20
CA ALA A 799 51.46 -28.55 15.79
C ALA A 799 52.35 -27.35 15.47
N SER A 800 53.13 -26.87 16.41
CA SER A 800 54.12 -25.83 16.17
C SER A 800 55.37 -26.10 16.99
N VAL A 801 56.46 -25.64 16.44
CA VAL A 801 57.79 -25.61 17.09
C VAL A 801 58.39 -24.21 16.92
N GLU A 802 59.02 -23.73 17.98
CA GLU A 802 59.65 -22.41 17.97
C GLU A 802 60.97 -22.47 18.76
N GLY A 803 62.00 -21.88 18.24
CA GLY A 803 63.31 -21.73 18.92
C GLY A 803 63.76 -20.28 18.86
N GLY A 804 64.26 -19.78 19.94
CA GLY A 804 64.72 -18.39 20.05
C GLY A 804 65.88 -18.19 21.02
N TYR A 805 66.41 -16.99 20.96
CA TYR A 805 67.53 -16.59 21.79
C TYR A 805 67.24 -15.23 22.46
N ARG A 806 67.38 -15.16 23.81
CA ARG A 806 67.07 -13.97 24.59
C ARG A 806 68.30 -13.11 24.85
N PHE A 807 68.38 -11.99 24.22
CA PHE A 807 69.39 -10.96 24.49
C PHE A 807 68.92 -10.02 25.63
N GLY A 808 69.82 -9.60 26.50
CA GLY A 808 69.51 -8.69 27.60
C GLY A 808 69.34 -9.40 28.93
N ARG A 809 68.63 -8.78 29.86
CA ARG A 809 68.39 -9.26 31.24
C ARG A 809 66.88 -9.18 31.58
N ALA A 810 66.52 -9.75 32.71
CA ALA A 810 65.13 -9.67 33.17
C ALA A 810 64.68 -8.18 33.26
N GLY A 811 63.51 -7.89 32.65
CA GLY A 811 62.96 -6.54 32.55
C GLY A 811 63.49 -5.66 31.42
N ALA A 812 64.50 -6.12 30.64
CA ALA A 812 64.99 -5.45 29.42
C ALA A 812 65.55 -6.47 28.49
N SER A 813 64.73 -7.08 27.64
CA SER A 813 65.14 -8.18 26.73
C SER A 813 64.57 -8.01 25.33
N LEU A 814 65.32 -8.58 24.40
CA LEU A 814 64.97 -8.73 23.00
C LEU A 814 65.18 -10.19 22.59
N THR A 815 64.16 -10.83 22.02
CA THR A 815 64.16 -12.24 21.72
C THR A 815 63.79 -12.49 20.25
N PRO A 816 64.76 -12.61 19.34
CA PRO A 816 64.51 -13.17 18.03
C PRO A 816 64.19 -14.67 18.13
N TYR A 817 63.31 -15.12 17.26
CA TYR A 817 62.91 -16.51 17.17
C TYR A 817 62.58 -16.93 15.76
N LEU A 818 62.69 -18.21 15.51
CA LEU A 818 62.22 -18.87 14.31
C LEU A 818 61.32 -20.04 14.70
N GLY A 819 60.36 -20.33 13.87
CA GLY A 819 59.42 -21.42 14.13
C GLY A 819 58.81 -21.97 12.86
N ALA A 820 58.09 -23.06 13.05
CA ALA A 820 57.22 -23.63 12.02
C ALA A 820 55.90 -24.08 12.68
N SER A 821 54.83 -23.96 11.96
CA SER A 821 53.52 -24.49 12.38
C SER A 821 52.82 -25.19 11.25
N SER A 822 52.03 -26.22 11.59
CA SER A 822 51.14 -26.91 10.67
C SER A 822 49.81 -27.10 11.34
N THR A 823 48.76 -26.66 10.65
CA THR A 823 47.37 -26.74 11.15
C THR A 823 46.51 -27.39 10.10
N ARG A 824 45.75 -28.39 10.54
CA ARG A 824 44.78 -29.10 9.72
C ARG A 824 43.40 -28.84 10.28
N VAL A 825 42.47 -28.43 9.44
CA VAL A 825 41.06 -28.21 9.72
C VAL A 825 40.27 -29.17 8.85
N ASP A 826 39.43 -30.02 9.50
CA ASP A 826 38.46 -30.88 8.85
C ASP A 826 37.08 -30.30 9.13
N THR A 827 36.42 -29.78 8.09
CA THR A 827 35.09 -29.15 8.13
C THR A 827 34.06 -30.17 7.64
N ASP A 828 32.97 -30.35 8.37
CA ASP A 828 31.88 -31.24 8.00
C ASP A 828 31.12 -30.71 6.78
N ALA A 829 30.42 -31.59 6.07
CA ALA A 829 29.51 -31.21 5.00
C ALA A 829 28.40 -30.32 5.54
N PHE A 830 27.94 -29.39 4.73
CA PHE A 830 26.87 -28.47 5.08
C PHE A 830 25.77 -28.40 4.01
N ASN A 831 24.59 -28.02 4.47
CA ASN A 831 23.42 -27.79 3.62
C ASN A 831 22.66 -26.56 4.14
N GLU A 832 22.50 -25.54 3.31
CA GLU A 832 21.71 -24.36 3.64
C GLU A 832 20.23 -24.63 3.45
N LEU A 833 19.41 -24.15 4.36
CA LEU A 833 17.95 -24.23 4.32
C LEU A 833 17.38 -22.90 3.84
N GLY A 834 16.39 -22.92 2.95
CA GLY A 834 15.76 -21.74 2.37
C GLY A 834 16.24 -21.41 0.98
N GLY A 835 15.92 -20.18 0.48
CA GLY A 835 16.41 -19.65 -0.79
C GLY A 835 15.91 -20.39 -2.04
N PHE A 836 14.77 -21.08 -1.96
CA PHE A 836 14.14 -21.78 -3.11
C PHE A 836 15.06 -22.75 -3.85
N GLY A 837 16.04 -23.34 -3.16
CA GLY A 837 17.02 -24.24 -3.72
C GLY A 837 18.34 -23.55 -4.18
N PHE A 838 18.45 -22.23 -4.12
CA PHE A 838 19.68 -21.47 -4.34
C PHE A 838 20.59 -21.37 -3.10
N GLY A 839 20.15 -21.93 -1.95
CA GLY A 839 21.04 -22.20 -0.82
C GLY A 839 22.17 -23.14 -1.25
N LEU A 840 23.34 -23.00 -0.60
CA LEU A 840 24.52 -23.80 -0.91
C LEU A 840 24.52 -25.11 -0.12
N ARG A 841 25.04 -26.15 -0.75
CA ARG A 841 25.53 -27.36 -0.08
C ARG A 841 26.99 -27.60 -0.44
N GLY A 842 27.78 -28.02 0.52
CA GLY A 842 29.18 -28.35 0.33
C GLY A 842 29.53 -29.66 0.97
N ASP A 843 30.39 -30.42 0.32
CA ASP A 843 30.93 -31.66 0.91
C ASP A 843 31.89 -31.36 2.05
N ALA A 844 32.20 -32.37 2.84
CA ALA A 844 33.19 -32.25 3.89
C ALA A 844 34.55 -31.83 3.26
N ASN A 845 35.18 -30.88 3.92
CA ASN A 845 36.41 -30.26 3.39
C ASN A 845 37.57 -30.45 4.37
N ARG A 846 38.77 -30.59 3.84
CA ARG A 846 40.00 -30.66 4.60
C ARG A 846 41.01 -29.67 4.09
N VAL A 847 41.39 -28.74 4.95
CA VAL A 847 42.41 -27.75 4.67
C VAL A 847 43.61 -27.95 5.60
N GLN A 848 44.78 -27.96 5.04
CA GLN A 848 46.03 -27.97 5.81
C GLN A 848 46.85 -26.72 5.44
N ARG A 849 47.33 -26.03 6.49
CA ARG A 849 48.17 -24.83 6.33
C ARG A 849 49.45 -25.05 7.10
N SER A 850 50.59 -25.03 6.39
CA SER A 850 51.91 -25.09 6.96
C SER A 850 52.60 -23.75 6.71
N GLN A 851 53.30 -23.22 7.73
CA GLN A 851 53.94 -21.90 7.64
C GLN A 851 55.24 -21.84 8.45
N MET A 852 56.18 -21.04 7.95
CA MET A 852 57.37 -20.60 8.73
C MET A 852 57.07 -19.30 9.43
N LEU A 853 57.65 -19.18 10.60
CA LEU A 853 57.51 -18.01 11.49
C LEU A 853 58.90 -17.44 11.72
N ALA A 854 59.04 -16.14 11.61
CA ALA A 854 60.25 -15.43 11.97
C ALA A 854 59.83 -14.20 12.77
N GLY A 855 60.27 -14.05 14.00
CA GLY A 855 59.76 -12.97 14.83
C GLY A 855 60.79 -12.40 15.82
N LEU A 856 60.39 -11.32 16.42
CA LEU A 856 61.13 -10.58 17.44
C LEU A 856 60.18 -10.20 18.55
N ARG A 857 60.49 -10.59 19.77
CA ARG A 857 59.75 -10.16 20.99
C ARG A 857 60.66 -9.28 21.83
N GLY A 858 60.08 -8.13 22.28
CA GLY A 858 60.80 -7.18 23.14
C GLY A 858 60.09 -6.93 24.46
N GLU A 859 60.85 -6.77 25.53
CA GLU A 859 60.30 -6.42 26.86
C GLU A 859 61.12 -5.32 27.50
N ARG A 860 60.44 -4.29 28.06
CA ARG A 860 61.04 -3.28 28.92
C ARG A 860 60.15 -3.02 30.14
N ALA A 861 60.73 -3.32 31.33
CA ALA A 861 60.05 -3.05 32.59
C ALA A 861 60.63 -1.82 33.29
N TRP A 862 59.76 -1.03 33.91
CA TRP A 862 60.08 0.10 34.78
C TRP A 862 59.03 0.21 35.89
N GLY A 863 59.52 0.01 37.13
CA GLY A 863 58.62 -0.03 38.27
C GLY A 863 57.59 -1.15 38.15
N ARG A 864 56.31 -0.77 38.23
CA ARG A 864 55.18 -1.70 38.08
C ARG A 864 54.70 -1.87 36.64
N TRP A 865 55.27 -1.15 35.68
CA TRP A 865 54.90 -1.15 34.28
C TRP A 865 55.84 -2.01 33.45
N THR A 866 55.29 -2.73 32.48
CA THR A 866 56.09 -3.45 31.48
C THR A 866 55.57 -3.15 30.12
N LEU A 867 56.39 -2.62 29.22
CA LEU A 867 56.10 -2.51 27.77
C LEU A 867 56.55 -3.80 27.10
N ARG A 868 55.67 -4.42 26.36
CA ARG A 868 55.98 -5.54 25.51
C ARG A 868 55.70 -5.17 24.06
N GLY A 869 56.53 -5.64 23.15
CA GLY A 869 56.32 -5.53 21.71
C GLY A 869 56.65 -6.81 21.01
N HIS A 870 55.98 -7.08 19.95
CA HIS A 870 56.31 -8.20 19.04
C HIS A 870 56.16 -7.79 17.59
N ALA A 871 56.96 -8.44 16.74
CA ALA A 871 56.83 -8.45 15.30
C ALA A 871 57.02 -9.89 14.84
N GLU A 872 56.10 -10.43 14.10
CA GLU A 872 56.13 -11.78 13.57
C GLU A 872 55.85 -11.77 12.08
N TRP A 873 56.74 -12.29 11.26
CA TRP A 873 56.54 -12.60 9.86
C TRP A 873 56.10 -14.06 9.75
N GLN A 874 55.05 -14.31 9.01
CA GLN A 874 54.47 -15.61 8.71
C GLN A 874 54.56 -15.86 7.20
N GLN A 875 55.27 -16.90 6.80
CA GLN A 875 55.44 -17.31 5.40
C GLN A 875 54.78 -18.66 5.20
N ARG A 876 53.76 -18.73 4.34
CA ARG A 876 53.10 -19.98 3.98
C ARG A 876 54.02 -20.84 3.09
N LEU A 877 54.13 -22.13 3.38
CA LEU A 877 54.96 -23.11 2.68
C LEU A 877 54.18 -23.91 1.64
N ASP A 878 52.90 -24.17 1.91
CA ASP A 878 52.02 -24.93 1.03
C ASP A 878 51.29 -23.98 0.06
N GLY A 879 51.23 -24.34 -1.22
CA GLY A 879 50.76 -23.47 -2.30
C GLY A 879 49.33 -23.73 -2.79
N ARG A 880 48.55 -24.59 -2.14
CA ARG A 880 47.19 -24.91 -2.58
C ARG A 880 46.18 -24.26 -1.64
N ASP A 881 45.35 -23.38 -2.18
CA ASP A 881 44.13 -22.96 -1.57
C ASP A 881 43.13 -24.15 -1.60
N ALA A 882 42.21 -24.21 -0.64
CA ALA A 882 41.24 -25.28 -0.59
C ALA A 882 40.32 -25.20 -1.80
N ASP A 883 40.38 -26.19 -2.67
CA ASP A 883 39.40 -26.38 -3.75
C ASP A 883 38.07 -26.88 -3.15
N TRP A 884 37.51 -26.11 -2.23
CA TRP A 884 36.23 -26.45 -1.67
C TRP A 884 35.16 -26.26 -2.71
N GLN A 885 34.46 -27.35 -3.05
CA GLN A 885 33.38 -27.30 -4.04
C GLN A 885 32.05 -27.15 -3.31
N ALA A 886 31.14 -26.35 -3.88
CA ALA A 886 29.79 -26.23 -3.44
C ALA A 886 28.82 -26.25 -4.63
N SER A 887 27.65 -26.79 -4.41
CA SER A 887 26.54 -26.79 -5.35
C SER A 887 25.34 -26.07 -4.75
N PHE A 888 24.34 -25.76 -5.59
CA PHE A 888 23.04 -25.36 -5.05
C PHE A 888 22.28 -26.59 -4.50
N VAL A 889 21.45 -26.36 -3.46
CA VAL A 889 20.63 -27.42 -2.85
C VAL A 889 19.63 -28.01 -3.85
N GLY A 890 19.08 -27.15 -4.71
CA GLY A 890 18.02 -27.52 -5.65
C GLY A 890 18.50 -28.29 -6.88
N VAL A 891 19.81 -28.26 -7.20
CA VAL A 891 20.39 -28.89 -8.40
C VAL A 891 21.86 -29.26 -8.20
N ASP A 892 22.35 -30.21 -9.00
CA ASP A 892 23.77 -30.54 -9.06
C ASP A 892 24.52 -29.59 -10.02
N ALA A 893 25.00 -28.47 -9.46
CA ALA A 893 25.77 -27.47 -10.18
C ALA A 893 27.00 -27.11 -9.34
N TRP A 894 28.00 -27.98 -9.37
CA TRP A 894 29.22 -27.85 -8.59
C TRP A 894 30.19 -26.83 -9.20
N ALA A 895 30.67 -25.93 -8.37
CA ALA A 895 31.73 -24.97 -8.71
C ALA A 895 32.51 -24.62 -7.45
N PRO A 896 33.76 -24.13 -7.59
CA PRO A 896 34.56 -23.72 -6.43
C PRO A 896 33.78 -22.75 -5.55
N LEU A 897 33.79 -23.02 -4.23
CA LEU A 897 33.41 -22.03 -3.25
C LEU A 897 34.59 -21.07 -3.21
N ALA A 898 34.34 -19.80 -3.53
CA ALA A 898 35.42 -18.81 -3.58
C ALA A 898 36.16 -18.82 -2.26
N GLY A 899 37.36 -19.38 -2.32
CA GLY A 899 38.22 -19.56 -1.16
C GLY A 899 38.67 -18.21 -0.62
N TRP A 900 39.12 -18.25 0.58
CA TRP A 900 39.94 -17.21 1.12
C TRP A 900 41.38 -17.38 0.54
N ASP A 901 41.80 -16.46 -0.29
CA ASP A 901 43.19 -16.35 -0.72
C ASP A 901 44.05 -15.88 0.45
N ALA A 902 44.49 -16.82 1.25
CA ALA A 902 45.42 -16.49 2.33
C ALA A 902 46.73 -15.95 1.72
N PRO A 903 47.15 -14.78 2.17
CA PRO A 903 48.40 -14.19 1.63
C PRO A 903 49.56 -15.15 1.84
N ARG A 904 50.47 -15.23 0.86
CA ARG A 904 51.67 -16.05 0.98
C ARG A 904 52.55 -15.60 2.12
N GLY A 905 52.57 -14.32 2.43
CA GLY A 905 53.27 -13.74 3.55
C GLY A 905 52.44 -12.68 4.27
N SER A 906 52.49 -12.68 5.57
CA SER A 906 51.87 -11.60 6.42
C SER A 906 52.78 -11.24 7.57
N ALA A 907 52.70 -9.99 8.02
CA ALA A 907 53.41 -9.49 9.18
C ALA A 907 52.38 -9.11 10.29
N LEU A 908 52.69 -9.50 11.51
CA LEU A 908 51.93 -9.12 12.67
C LEU A 908 52.82 -8.25 13.59
N PHE A 909 52.32 -7.08 13.96
CA PHE A 909 52.98 -6.18 14.88
C PHE A 909 52.09 -5.95 16.06
N GLY A 910 52.64 -5.98 17.29
CA GLY A 910 51.88 -5.69 18.46
C GLY A 910 52.69 -4.96 19.53
N VAL A 911 52.00 -4.15 20.30
CA VAL A 911 52.54 -3.46 21.47
C VAL A 911 51.52 -3.55 22.62
N ALA A 912 52.01 -3.86 23.82
CA ALA A 912 51.15 -3.93 24.99
C ALA A 912 51.84 -3.27 26.18
N LEU A 913 51.10 -2.48 26.96
CA LEU A 913 51.50 -1.93 28.24
C LEU A 913 50.81 -2.73 29.32
N GLU A 914 51.61 -3.37 30.16
CA GLU A 914 51.17 -4.22 31.27
C GLU A 914 51.44 -3.58 32.62
N SER A 915 50.53 -3.75 33.58
CA SER A 915 50.78 -3.34 34.98
C SER A 915 50.27 -4.43 35.92
N TRP A 916 50.95 -4.61 37.07
CA TRP A 916 50.50 -5.50 38.12
C TRP A 916 49.22 -4.97 38.80
N TRP A 917 48.23 -5.86 38.95
CA TRP A 917 46.99 -5.58 39.62
C TRP A 917 46.79 -6.64 40.73
N GLY A 918 46.91 -6.23 41.97
CA GLY A 918 46.87 -7.18 43.10
C GLY A 918 48.16 -8.03 43.21
N ARG A 919 48.05 -9.19 43.89
CA ARG A 919 49.23 -10.07 44.16
C ARG A 919 49.64 -10.91 42.94
N ASN A 920 48.70 -11.34 42.12
CA ASN A 920 48.97 -12.29 41.03
C ASN A 920 48.38 -11.88 39.64
N GLY A 921 47.58 -10.80 39.58
CA GLY A 921 46.91 -10.39 38.36
C GLY A 921 47.67 -9.32 37.60
N ARG A 922 47.53 -9.28 36.28
CA ARG A 922 48.07 -8.24 35.42
C ARG A 922 46.95 -7.70 34.52
N LEU A 923 46.92 -6.38 34.42
CA LEU A 923 46.11 -5.67 33.43
C LEU A 923 47.02 -5.22 32.29
N SER A 924 46.63 -5.56 31.06
CA SER A 924 47.36 -5.25 29.84
C SER A 924 46.46 -4.50 28.86
N LEU A 925 46.94 -3.33 28.38
CA LEU A 925 46.35 -2.63 27.26
C LEU A 925 47.26 -2.86 26.05
N GLY A 926 46.75 -3.56 25.03
CA GLY A 926 47.47 -3.94 23.84
C GLY A 926 46.87 -3.44 22.56
N PHE A 927 47.71 -3.24 21.55
CA PHE A 927 47.34 -2.95 20.19
C PHE A 927 48.12 -3.88 19.27
N ASP A 928 47.42 -4.60 18.37
CA ASP A 928 48.00 -5.46 17.38
C ASP A 928 47.52 -5.02 15.97
N GLN A 929 48.43 -5.13 14.97
CA GLN A 929 48.13 -4.86 13.59
C GLN A 929 48.74 -5.94 12.73
N ARG A 930 47.90 -6.55 11.86
CA ARG A 930 48.36 -7.44 10.80
C ARG A 930 48.45 -6.67 9.49
N VAL A 931 49.52 -6.88 8.71
CA VAL A 931 49.74 -6.27 7.42
C VAL A 931 50.07 -7.38 6.41
N GLY A 932 49.55 -7.27 5.19
CA GLY A 932 49.75 -8.24 4.12
C GLY A 932 48.52 -9.13 3.88
N GLY A 933 47.76 -8.79 2.86
CA GLY A 933 46.60 -9.54 2.35
C GLY A 933 45.29 -9.37 3.09
N ASN A 934 45.31 -9.26 4.41
CA ASN A 934 44.17 -8.98 5.24
C ASN A 934 44.57 -8.05 6.39
N ASP A 935 44.53 -6.76 6.14
CA ASP A 935 44.89 -5.78 7.15
C ASP A 935 43.87 -5.80 8.30
N ALA A 936 44.28 -6.24 9.47
CA ALA A 936 43.48 -6.26 10.65
C ALA A 936 44.14 -5.39 11.74
N ARG A 937 43.35 -4.54 12.37
CA ARG A 937 43.76 -3.71 13.53
C ARG A 937 42.96 -4.10 14.74
N GLN A 938 43.68 -4.12 15.89
CA GLN A 938 43.10 -4.57 17.14
C GLN A 938 43.59 -3.78 18.32
N ALA A 939 42.69 -3.39 19.21
CA ALA A 939 43.03 -2.94 20.55
C ALA A 939 42.35 -3.84 21.59
N ALA A 940 43.07 -4.26 22.60
CA ALA A 940 42.51 -5.14 23.61
C ALA A 940 42.95 -4.74 25.03
N LEU A 941 41.97 -4.76 25.97
CA LEU A 941 42.24 -4.72 27.41
C LEU A 941 42.16 -6.18 27.90
N ARG A 942 43.29 -6.67 28.42
CA ARG A 942 43.39 -8.08 28.86
C ARG A 942 43.71 -8.15 30.35
N TYR A 943 43.10 -9.07 31.03
CA TYR A 943 43.45 -9.45 32.38
C TYR A 943 44.05 -10.87 32.36
N SER A 944 45.17 -11.10 33.01
CA SER A 944 45.78 -12.41 33.14
C SER A 944 46.30 -12.63 34.57
N THR A 945 46.20 -13.82 35.08
CA THR A 945 46.72 -14.24 36.40
C THR A 945 47.98 -15.10 36.26
#